data_3a7aa806fdf561f3c6085912cb772656
#
_entry.id   3a7aa806fdf561f3c6085912cb772656
#
_cell.length_a   1.000
_cell.length_b   1.000
_cell.length_c   1.000
_cell.angle_alpha   90.00
_cell.angle_beta   90.00
_cell.angle_gamma   90.00
#
_symmetry.space_group_name_H-M   'P 1'
#
loop_
_entity.id
_entity.type
_entity.pdbx_description
1 polymer ?
#
loop_
_entity_poly.entity_id
_entity_poly.type
_entity_poly.pdbx_seq_one_letter_code
_entity_poly.pdbx_strand_id
1 'polypeptide(L)'
;MDYRSHRRKNRRQRRPYLSKSRLFNIFTINKLTRYIFFGIIAGIIFIASLFIYYSFQLPQPGKIAESKYSDATRIYDRSGELLYSVYADENRTYIKLDKISKKLQDATIAIEDENFYKNKGFDPFGPMRIIKNLILRQRAIGASSITQQLVKNILLTNERSIPRKVKELILAIQVDSKFSKDQILEMYLNNIPYGGTAIGAEAASQTYFGKAANELDLAESAFLAGLPQSPSVYSPFTGNKYYVDRTKAVLKQMVSNRYISQKESDNALKKIDNYKFSKQDTAMKAPHFVLYVKELLARQFGEQVVERGGLQVTTTLDYKLQKDAEKIIREEIDNLEDYHVGNGAAMINDPKTGEILTLIGSKDYFADPLPENCTSGKDCIFEPNYNTAFAKRQPGSSLKPIIYAEAFEKGFTPATLLMDVKTNFQSGSADKPYAPANYSGKYQGPVQIRFALGNSLNIPAVKTLAMVGIKDAMQKAYEMGIEDWEPTEETMKNVGLSLVLGGRETSLYNEMVAYGTFANSGIRKDPVTILKVSDNKGKSLFEHKDRSGIRALSEDVSFLISHILLDNVARSQEFGSRSLLVIPGKTVAVKTGTTDEKRDNWTIGYTPSRVVGVWVGNNDNSQMRGAVSGVSGASPIWNKIMKEALDKAEKKSYDDDDEGHGWQIEPQGVVGAQVCSSTGIRPNESNSGCETRFEYFIDGTIPSFIEGGNRDIPVDKRTDEPIGKDTPPEEIESRNKNVIFDPLGSMICLDCAFPTQLTFVSYPQVKYNQ
;
A
#
# COMPACT_ATOMS: atom_id res chain seq x y z
N MET A 1 -77.50 40.32 39.38
CA MET A 1 -78.65 39.80 38.71
C MET A 1 -78.33 38.40 38.30
N ASP A 2 -78.62 37.42 39.17
CA ASP A 2 -79.80 36.54 39.18
C ASP A 2 -80.04 35.85 37.85
N TYR A 3 -79.99 34.55 37.74
CA TYR A 3 -80.92 33.56 38.26
C TYR A 3 -80.42 32.14 38.22
N ARG A 4 -80.68 31.39 39.27
CA ARG A 4 -80.63 29.93 39.48
C ARG A 4 -81.55 29.16 38.51
N SER A 5 -81.22 27.87 38.26
CA SER A 5 -82.10 26.80 38.63
C SER A 5 -81.51 25.40 38.45
N HIS A 6 -81.73 24.63 39.45
CA HIS A 6 -81.66 23.17 39.66
C HIS A 6 -82.22 22.27 38.60
N ARG A 7 -81.68 21.04 38.45
CA ARG A 7 -82.33 19.74 38.61
C ARG A 7 -81.35 18.57 38.53
N ARG A 8 -81.24 17.91 39.65
CA ARG A 8 -81.47 16.53 40.09
C ARG A 8 -81.18 15.38 39.15
N LYS A 9 -80.17 14.55 39.60
CA LYS A 9 -80.14 13.07 39.77
C LYS A 9 -80.65 12.16 38.68
N ASN A 10 -79.76 11.28 38.14
CA ASN A 10 -80.06 9.84 38.23
C ASN A 10 -78.71 9.04 38.19
N ARG A 11 -78.45 8.36 39.30
CA ARG A 11 -77.41 7.30 39.45
C ARG A 11 -77.96 6.08 38.63
N ARG A 12 -77.21 5.67 37.57
CA ARG A 12 -77.28 4.29 37.10
C ARG A 12 -75.87 3.69 37.27
N GLN A 13 -75.77 2.71 38.15
CA GLN A 13 -74.69 1.79 38.30
C GLN A 13 -74.35 1.10 36.97
N ARG A 14 -73.21 1.30 36.38
CA ARG A 14 -72.69 0.49 35.30
C ARG A 14 -71.66 -0.48 35.91
N ARG A 15 -72.00 -1.76 35.93
CA ARG A 15 -71.06 -2.88 36.16
C ARG A 15 -69.91 -2.77 35.18
N PRO A 16 -68.65 -3.00 35.60
CA PRO A 16 -67.53 -3.01 34.69
C PRO A 16 -67.58 -4.28 33.85
N TYR A 17 -67.74 -4.14 32.54
CA TYR A 17 -67.52 -5.21 31.55
C TYR A 17 -66.02 -5.48 31.51
N LEU A 18 -65.55 -6.56 32.12
CA LEU A 18 -64.20 -7.07 31.95
C LEU A 18 -64.04 -7.53 30.47
N SER A 19 -63.32 -6.75 29.70
CA SER A 19 -63.03 -7.03 28.31
C SER A 19 -62.29 -8.37 28.21
N LYS A 20 -62.86 -9.29 27.45
CA LYS A 20 -62.25 -10.60 27.11
C LYS A 20 -60.82 -10.50 26.49
N SER A 21 -60.38 -9.30 26.09
CA SER A 21 -59.05 -9.06 25.51
C SER A 21 -57.91 -9.10 26.55
N ARG A 22 -58.18 -8.84 27.82
CA ARG A 22 -57.12 -8.94 28.86
C ARG A 22 -56.83 -10.37 29.28
N LEU A 23 -57.79 -11.26 29.21
CA LEU A 23 -57.59 -12.68 29.53
C LEU A 23 -56.85 -13.42 28.43
N PHE A 24 -57.02 -13.00 27.15
CA PHE A 24 -56.32 -13.62 26.03
C PHE A 24 -54.83 -13.25 26.01
N ASN A 25 -54.45 -12.02 26.41
CA ASN A 25 -53.07 -11.61 26.51
C ASN A 25 -52.30 -12.26 27.67
N ILE A 26 -52.93 -12.60 28.78
CA ILE A 26 -52.28 -13.30 29.90
C ILE A 26 -51.97 -14.74 29.53
N PHE A 27 -52.84 -15.41 28.75
CA PHE A 27 -52.59 -16.79 28.30
C PHE A 27 -51.51 -16.89 27.22
N THR A 28 -51.40 -15.90 26.34
CA THR A 28 -50.33 -15.86 25.33
C THR A 28 -48.99 -15.52 25.91
N ILE A 29 -48.89 -14.59 26.88
CA ILE A 29 -47.66 -14.27 27.59
C ILE A 29 -47.12 -15.48 28.37
N ASN A 30 -48.02 -16.26 29.02
CA ASN A 30 -47.60 -17.50 29.71
C ASN A 30 -47.08 -18.60 28.75
N LYS A 31 -47.61 -18.71 27.54
CA LYS A 31 -47.05 -19.65 26.56
C LYS A 31 -45.69 -19.18 26.04
N LEU A 32 -45.53 -17.91 25.70
CA LEU A 32 -44.27 -17.31 25.24
C LEU A 32 -43.17 -17.45 26.29
N THR A 33 -43.48 -17.16 27.56
CA THR A 33 -42.50 -17.30 28.66
C THR A 33 -42.10 -18.75 28.89
N ARG A 34 -43.02 -19.72 28.72
CA ARG A 34 -42.66 -21.14 28.75
C ARG A 34 -41.77 -21.54 27.59
N TYR A 35 -42.01 -21.12 26.35
CA TYR A 35 -41.14 -21.43 25.21
C TYR A 35 -39.78 -20.79 25.38
N ILE A 36 -39.69 -19.55 25.89
CA ILE A 36 -38.43 -18.89 26.22
C ILE A 36 -37.68 -19.67 27.31
N PHE A 37 -38.39 -20.09 28.38
CA PHE A 37 -37.78 -20.86 29.47
C PHE A 37 -37.24 -22.23 29.00
N PHE A 38 -37.99 -22.99 28.21
CA PHE A 38 -37.55 -24.25 27.63
C PHE A 38 -36.42 -24.05 26.62
N GLY A 39 -36.47 -22.97 25.82
CA GLY A 39 -35.40 -22.58 24.92
C GLY A 39 -34.09 -22.25 25.68
N ILE A 40 -34.16 -21.55 26.80
CA ILE A 40 -33.00 -21.28 27.67
C ILE A 40 -32.44 -22.59 28.24
N ILE A 41 -33.29 -23.47 28.76
CA ILE A 41 -32.85 -24.79 29.30
C ILE A 41 -32.20 -25.62 28.20
N ALA A 42 -32.80 -25.74 27.06
CA ALA A 42 -32.23 -26.45 25.91
C ALA A 42 -30.87 -25.88 25.48
N GLY A 43 -30.75 -24.52 25.47
CA GLY A 43 -29.51 -23.83 25.22
C GLY A 43 -28.42 -24.12 26.26
N ILE A 44 -28.78 -24.14 27.54
CA ILE A 44 -27.85 -24.53 28.64
C ILE A 44 -27.40 -25.98 28.50
N ILE A 45 -28.32 -26.90 28.23
CA ILE A 45 -27.99 -28.31 28.01
C ILE A 45 -27.07 -28.47 26.80
N PHE A 46 -27.35 -27.78 25.70
CA PHE A 46 -26.51 -27.80 24.50
C PHE A 46 -25.10 -27.27 24.77
N ILE A 47 -24.97 -26.12 25.46
CA ILE A 47 -23.68 -25.58 25.88
C ILE A 47 -22.94 -26.52 26.81
N ALA A 48 -23.62 -27.11 27.79
CA ALA A 48 -23.05 -28.11 28.71
C ALA A 48 -22.56 -29.38 27.98
N SER A 49 -23.33 -29.85 26.99
CA SER A 49 -22.95 -30.99 26.15
C SER A 49 -21.72 -30.67 25.29
N LEU A 50 -21.64 -29.48 24.70
CA LEU A 50 -20.44 -29.03 23.99
C LEU A 50 -19.23 -28.92 24.92
N PHE A 51 -19.42 -28.41 26.12
CA PHE A 51 -18.37 -28.30 27.13
C PHE A 51 -17.82 -29.68 27.51
N ILE A 52 -18.69 -30.65 27.80
CA ILE A 52 -18.33 -32.04 28.13
C ILE A 52 -17.61 -32.70 26.93
N TYR A 53 -18.18 -32.62 25.74
CA TYR A 53 -17.62 -33.18 24.52
C TYR A 53 -16.17 -32.69 24.26
N TYR A 54 -15.95 -31.37 24.32
CA TYR A 54 -14.60 -30.82 24.11
C TYR A 54 -13.66 -31.05 25.30
N SER A 55 -14.14 -31.13 26.55
CA SER A 55 -13.30 -31.42 27.72
C SER A 55 -12.53 -32.74 27.63
N PHE A 56 -13.09 -33.76 26.98
CA PHE A 56 -12.43 -35.05 26.78
C PHE A 56 -11.36 -35.03 25.67
N GLN A 57 -11.38 -34.03 24.77
CA GLN A 57 -10.46 -33.96 23.64
C GLN A 57 -9.29 -32.97 23.87
N LEU A 58 -9.32 -32.24 24.96
CA LEU A 58 -8.35 -31.17 25.21
C LEU A 58 -7.12 -31.65 25.96
N PRO A 59 -5.93 -31.06 25.67
CA PRO A 59 -4.71 -31.36 26.41
C PRO A 59 -4.87 -31.00 27.90
N GLN A 60 -4.22 -31.76 28.76
CA GLN A 60 -4.28 -31.49 30.20
C GLN A 60 -3.62 -30.14 30.53
N PRO A 61 -4.24 -29.31 31.41
CA PRO A 61 -3.67 -28.03 31.83
C PRO A 61 -2.25 -28.09 32.40
N GLY A 62 -1.84 -29.26 32.95
CA GLY A 62 -0.49 -29.48 33.45
C GLY A 62 0.62 -29.41 32.40
N LYS A 63 0.30 -29.63 31.11
CA LYS A 63 1.27 -29.52 30.01
C LYS A 63 1.76 -28.09 29.74
N ILE A 64 1.12 -27.09 30.32
CA ILE A 64 1.60 -25.71 30.25
C ILE A 64 3.02 -25.57 30.84
N ALA A 65 3.30 -26.28 31.90
CA ALA A 65 4.63 -26.28 32.54
C ALA A 65 5.67 -27.16 31.81
N GLU A 66 5.24 -28.04 30.89
CA GLU A 66 6.10 -28.97 30.16
C GLU A 66 6.42 -28.58 28.74
N SER A 67 6.00 -27.41 28.26
CA SER A 67 6.25 -26.98 26.86
C SER A 67 7.76 -26.80 26.62
N LYS A 68 8.48 -27.90 26.58
CA LYS A 68 9.81 -28.06 26.03
C LYS A 68 9.66 -28.21 24.51
N TYR A 69 10.44 -27.47 23.75
CA TYR A 69 10.70 -27.50 22.31
C TYR A 69 9.97 -26.44 21.52
N SER A 70 10.74 -25.44 21.29
CA SER A 70 10.51 -24.46 20.24
C SER A 70 11.62 -24.66 19.21
N ASP A 71 11.27 -25.16 18.04
CA ASP A 71 12.20 -25.18 16.91
C ASP A 71 12.21 -23.79 16.26
N ALA A 72 13.39 -23.31 15.88
CA ALA A 72 13.52 -22.03 15.19
C ALA A 72 12.85 -22.07 13.81
N THR A 73 12.01 -21.09 13.50
CA THR A 73 11.56 -20.88 12.13
C THR A 73 12.73 -20.35 11.30
N ARG A 74 12.98 -21.00 10.16
CA ARG A 74 14.06 -20.64 9.24
C ARG A 74 13.48 -20.11 7.93
N ILE A 75 13.97 -18.98 7.52
CA ILE A 75 13.57 -18.32 6.27
C ILE A 75 14.73 -18.44 5.29
N TYR A 76 14.48 -19.05 4.15
CA TYR A 76 15.45 -19.29 3.08
C TYR A 76 15.09 -18.50 1.84
N ASP A 77 16.09 -18.18 1.05
CA ASP A 77 15.90 -17.71 -0.31
C ASP A 77 15.40 -18.84 -1.22
N ARG A 78 15.15 -18.52 -2.49
CA ARG A 78 14.68 -19.50 -3.48
C ARG A 78 15.66 -20.63 -3.77
N SER A 79 16.96 -20.42 -3.54
CA SER A 79 18.03 -21.41 -3.75
C SER A 79 18.29 -22.29 -2.53
N GLY A 80 17.65 -21.99 -1.40
CA GLY A 80 17.86 -22.66 -0.12
C GLY A 80 18.94 -22.03 0.76
N GLU A 81 19.43 -20.82 0.42
CA GLU A 81 20.35 -20.09 1.27
C GLU A 81 19.60 -19.49 2.47
N LEU A 82 20.12 -19.73 3.69
CA LEU A 82 19.50 -19.23 4.93
C LEU A 82 19.63 -17.69 4.99
N LEU A 83 18.47 -17.01 5.02
CA LEU A 83 18.37 -15.56 5.19
C LEU A 83 18.29 -15.18 6.67
N TYR A 84 17.48 -15.92 7.44
CA TYR A 84 17.27 -15.64 8.85
C TYR A 84 16.72 -16.83 9.59
N SER A 85 17.13 -16.97 10.84
CA SER A 85 16.53 -17.90 11.79
C SER A 85 15.82 -17.12 12.88
N VAL A 86 14.53 -17.37 13.03
CA VAL A 86 13.75 -16.82 14.14
C VAL A 86 13.99 -17.74 15.33
N TYR A 87 14.88 -17.36 16.19
CA TYR A 87 15.22 -18.16 17.38
C TYR A 87 14.22 -17.92 18.49
N ALA A 88 13.61 -18.99 18.97
CA ALA A 88 12.76 -18.95 20.14
C ALA A 88 13.51 -19.25 21.45
N ASP A 89 14.70 -19.84 21.40
CA ASP A 89 15.27 -20.55 22.56
C ASP A 89 16.57 -20.00 23.17
N GLU A 90 17.27 -19.05 22.55
CA GLU A 90 18.53 -18.61 23.18
C GLU A 90 18.35 -17.55 24.29
N ASN A 91 17.16 -16.93 24.39
CA ASN A 91 16.88 -15.89 25.40
C ASN A 91 15.65 -16.16 26.24
N ARG A 92 15.30 -17.44 26.51
CA ARG A 92 14.18 -17.75 27.40
C ARG A 92 14.67 -17.99 28.82
N THR A 93 14.63 -16.99 29.66
CA THR A 93 14.87 -17.13 31.09
C THR A 93 13.54 -17.08 31.82
N TYR A 94 13.08 -18.25 32.30
CA TYR A 94 11.89 -18.30 33.16
C TYR A 94 12.22 -17.67 34.52
N ILE A 95 11.48 -16.66 34.93
CA ILE A 95 11.64 -15.98 36.21
C ILE A 95 10.32 -16.01 37.01
N LYS A 96 10.44 -16.05 38.34
CA LYS A 96 9.28 -15.94 39.21
C LYS A 96 8.63 -14.59 39.15
N LEU A 97 7.33 -14.51 39.46
CA LEU A 97 6.54 -13.29 39.38
C LEU A 97 7.13 -12.14 40.22
N ASP A 98 7.72 -12.45 41.37
CA ASP A 98 8.40 -11.46 42.24
C ASP A 98 9.69 -10.89 41.64
N LYS A 99 10.23 -11.50 40.59
CA LYS A 99 11.38 -11.03 39.78
C LYS A 99 10.95 -10.27 38.54
N ILE A 100 9.67 -10.02 38.34
CA ILE A 100 9.13 -9.18 37.26
C ILE A 100 8.67 -7.85 37.86
N SER A 101 9.07 -6.74 37.25
CA SER A 101 8.65 -5.40 37.69
C SER A 101 7.14 -5.32 37.93
N LYS A 102 6.75 -4.82 39.09
CA LYS A 102 5.32 -4.61 39.41
C LYS A 102 4.64 -3.68 38.39
N LYS A 103 5.37 -2.73 37.82
CA LYS A 103 4.88 -1.83 36.78
C LYS A 103 4.54 -2.59 35.48
N LEU A 104 5.33 -3.63 35.12
CA LEU A 104 5.02 -4.47 33.95
C LEU A 104 3.79 -5.36 34.22
N GLN A 105 3.66 -5.93 35.43
CA GLN A 105 2.48 -6.70 35.82
C GLN A 105 1.22 -5.85 35.71
N ASP A 106 1.24 -4.64 36.31
CA ASP A 106 0.10 -3.72 36.34
C ASP A 106 -0.23 -3.18 34.93
N ALA A 107 0.78 -2.86 34.10
CA ALA A 107 0.61 -2.44 32.72
C ALA A 107 -0.04 -3.52 31.86
N THR A 108 0.41 -4.77 32.02
CA THR A 108 -0.14 -5.94 31.31
C THR A 108 -1.61 -6.16 31.69
N ILE A 109 -1.92 -6.15 32.99
CA ILE A 109 -3.31 -6.28 33.47
C ILE A 109 -4.18 -5.14 32.95
N ALA A 110 -3.68 -3.92 33.02
CA ALA A 110 -4.43 -2.74 32.58
C ALA A 110 -4.83 -2.77 31.12
N ILE A 111 -3.94 -3.28 30.23
CA ILE A 111 -4.19 -3.26 28.77
C ILE A 111 -4.84 -4.54 28.25
N GLU A 112 -4.55 -5.71 28.84
CA GLU A 112 -5.02 -7.00 28.35
C GLU A 112 -6.28 -7.49 29.08
N ASP A 113 -6.39 -7.27 30.39
CA ASP A 113 -7.49 -7.82 31.19
C ASP A 113 -7.68 -7.06 32.52
N GLU A 114 -8.35 -5.90 32.48
CA GLU A 114 -8.58 -5.03 33.66
C GLU A 114 -9.27 -5.73 34.85
N ASN A 115 -10.01 -6.79 34.59
CA ASN A 115 -10.72 -7.59 35.58
C ASN A 115 -10.03 -8.92 35.91
N PHE A 116 -8.77 -9.09 35.57
CA PHE A 116 -8.03 -10.34 35.68
C PHE A 116 -8.20 -11.03 37.05
N TYR A 117 -7.97 -10.31 38.12
CA TYR A 117 -8.10 -10.86 39.49
C TYR A 117 -9.55 -11.15 39.93
N LYS A 118 -10.55 -10.63 39.19
CA LYS A 118 -11.97 -10.78 39.52
C LYS A 118 -12.70 -11.79 38.65
N ASN A 119 -12.23 -12.01 37.42
CA ASN A 119 -12.86 -12.93 36.48
C ASN A 119 -12.50 -14.40 36.80
N LYS A 120 -13.24 -15.33 36.18
CA LYS A 120 -13.01 -16.78 36.29
C LYS A 120 -12.45 -17.35 34.99
N GLY A 121 -11.34 -16.79 34.51
CA GLY A 121 -10.67 -17.22 33.28
C GLY A 121 -11.25 -16.62 32.01
N PHE A 122 -12.41 -15.96 32.04
CA PHE A 122 -13.02 -15.29 30.91
C PHE A 122 -13.81 -14.06 31.33
N ASP A 123 -14.01 -13.13 30.40
CA ASP A 123 -14.86 -11.94 30.62
C ASP A 123 -16.25 -12.17 30.01
N PRO A 124 -17.30 -12.41 30.82
CA PRO A 124 -18.66 -12.65 30.33
C PRO A 124 -19.28 -11.42 29.64
N PHE A 125 -18.78 -10.21 29.92
CA PHE A 125 -19.26 -8.96 29.33
C PHE A 125 -18.46 -8.51 28.10
N GLY A 126 -17.38 -9.20 27.76
CA GLY A 126 -16.54 -8.91 26.59
C GLY A 126 -17.32 -8.79 25.27
N PRO A 127 -18.22 -9.73 24.93
CA PRO A 127 -19.05 -9.63 23.73
C PRO A 127 -19.96 -8.41 23.72
N MET A 128 -20.54 -8.02 24.85
CA MET A 128 -21.36 -6.81 24.98
C MET A 128 -20.54 -5.53 24.78
N ARG A 129 -19.28 -5.50 25.27
CA ARG A 129 -18.36 -4.38 25.04
C ARG A 129 -18.01 -4.22 23.57
N ILE A 130 -17.79 -5.32 22.85
CA ILE A 130 -17.54 -5.28 21.39
C ILE A 130 -18.73 -4.67 20.65
N ILE A 131 -19.94 -5.11 20.95
CA ILE A 131 -21.17 -4.60 20.32
C ILE A 131 -21.34 -3.10 20.63
N LYS A 132 -21.15 -2.69 21.87
CA LYS A 132 -21.21 -1.29 22.30
C LYS A 132 -20.18 -0.43 21.53
N ASN A 133 -18.93 -0.89 21.43
CA ASN A 133 -17.86 -0.15 20.75
C ASN A 133 -18.09 -0.10 19.22
N LEU A 134 -18.66 -1.15 18.63
CA LEU A 134 -19.06 -1.17 17.22
C LEU A 134 -20.15 -0.12 16.94
N ILE A 135 -21.17 -0.03 17.81
CA ILE A 135 -22.26 0.96 17.69
C ILE A 135 -21.71 2.39 17.85
N LEU A 136 -20.75 2.59 18.77
CA LEU A 136 -20.14 3.90 19.04
C LEU A 136 -18.98 4.25 18.09
N ARG A 137 -18.74 3.45 17.05
CA ARG A 137 -17.60 3.58 16.10
C ARG A 137 -16.24 3.74 16.79
N GLN A 138 -16.07 3.16 17.96
CA GLN A 138 -14.80 3.11 18.69
C GLN A 138 -14.07 1.82 18.36
N ARG A 139 -12.72 1.87 18.27
CA ARG A 139 -11.92 0.65 18.03
C ARG A 139 -12.21 -0.40 19.10
N ALA A 140 -12.49 -1.62 18.66
CA ALA A 140 -12.73 -2.75 19.56
C ALA A 140 -11.47 -3.03 20.39
N ILE A 141 -11.55 -2.82 21.71
CA ILE A 141 -10.54 -3.28 22.66
C ILE A 141 -10.71 -4.79 22.80
N GLY A 142 -9.61 -5.55 22.81
CA GLY A 142 -9.63 -7.02 22.84
C GLY A 142 -10.53 -7.59 23.94
N ALA A 143 -11.31 -8.61 23.60
CA ALA A 143 -12.29 -9.25 24.48
C ALA A 143 -11.79 -10.53 25.11
N SER A 144 -10.52 -10.93 24.91
CA SER A 144 -9.95 -12.17 25.45
C SER A 144 -9.19 -11.88 26.73
N SER A 145 -9.46 -12.65 27.81
CA SER A 145 -8.74 -12.54 29.08
C SER A 145 -7.28 -13.01 28.96
N ILE A 146 -6.43 -12.62 29.92
CA ILE A 146 -5.05 -13.12 30.06
C ILE A 146 -5.03 -14.66 30.08
N THR A 147 -5.95 -15.30 30.81
CA THR A 147 -6.05 -16.77 30.86
C THR A 147 -6.40 -17.36 29.50
N GLN A 148 -7.31 -16.74 28.74
CA GLN A 148 -7.64 -17.18 27.38
C GLN A 148 -6.45 -17.01 26.42
N GLN A 149 -5.72 -15.92 26.52
CA GLN A 149 -4.50 -15.73 25.73
C GLN A 149 -3.42 -16.74 26.08
N LEU A 150 -3.21 -17.03 27.37
CA LEU A 150 -2.27 -18.05 27.84
C LEU A 150 -2.58 -19.43 27.22
N VAL A 151 -3.83 -19.91 27.33
CA VAL A 151 -4.21 -21.22 26.80
C VAL A 151 -4.17 -21.26 25.27
N LYS A 152 -4.59 -20.19 24.62
CA LYS A 152 -4.46 -20.03 23.18
C LYS A 152 -2.99 -20.18 22.76
N ASN A 153 -2.10 -19.50 23.46
CA ASN A 153 -0.69 -19.41 23.11
C ASN A 153 0.10 -20.70 23.38
N ILE A 154 -0.30 -21.51 24.34
CA ILE A 154 0.49 -22.70 24.77
C ILE A 154 -0.17 -24.04 24.37
N LEU A 155 -1.50 -24.10 24.40
CA LEU A 155 -2.23 -25.38 24.30
C LEU A 155 -3.01 -25.55 22.99
N LEU A 156 -3.24 -24.47 22.20
CA LEU A 156 -4.08 -24.50 21.01
C LEU A 156 -3.30 -24.10 19.75
N THR A 157 -3.82 -24.51 18.60
CA THR A 157 -3.34 -24.07 17.29
C THR A 157 -3.98 -22.72 16.89
N ASN A 158 -3.32 -21.97 16.00
CA ASN A 158 -3.78 -20.61 15.59
C ASN A 158 -4.90 -20.60 14.56
N GLU A 159 -5.63 -21.70 14.40
CA GLU A 159 -6.78 -21.77 13.53
C GLU A 159 -7.87 -20.75 13.94
N ARG A 160 -8.33 -19.93 13.02
CA ARG A 160 -9.41 -18.96 13.26
C ARG A 160 -10.77 -19.63 13.03
N SER A 161 -11.23 -20.41 14.00
CA SER A 161 -12.50 -21.13 13.93
C SER A 161 -13.33 -20.96 15.21
N ILE A 162 -14.67 -21.06 15.08
CA ILE A 162 -15.58 -21.06 16.23
C ILE A 162 -15.28 -22.23 17.18
N PRO A 163 -15.06 -23.46 16.69
CA PRO A 163 -14.68 -24.58 17.56
C PRO A 163 -13.44 -24.31 18.40
N ARG A 164 -12.41 -23.66 17.80
CA ARG A 164 -11.20 -23.27 18.53
C ARG A 164 -11.53 -22.28 19.65
N LYS A 165 -12.40 -21.29 19.40
CA LYS A 165 -12.77 -20.29 20.42
C LYS A 165 -13.56 -20.94 21.58
N VAL A 166 -14.34 -21.97 21.32
CA VAL A 166 -15.02 -22.77 22.36
C VAL A 166 -13.99 -23.55 23.19
N LYS A 167 -13.03 -24.21 22.54
CA LYS A 167 -11.94 -24.92 23.23
C LYS A 167 -11.11 -23.99 24.12
N GLU A 168 -10.79 -22.78 23.62
CA GLU A 168 -10.09 -21.74 24.38
C GLU A 168 -10.83 -21.34 25.64
N LEU A 169 -12.16 -21.16 25.56
CA LEU A 169 -12.98 -20.82 26.73
C LEU A 169 -12.98 -21.94 27.77
N ILE A 170 -13.14 -23.19 27.33
CA ILE A 170 -13.16 -24.37 28.23
C ILE A 170 -11.83 -24.49 28.95
N LEU A 171 -10.71 -24.44 28.23
CA LEU A 171 -9.37 -24.50 28.81
C LEU A 171 -9.09 -23.35 29.76
N ALA A 172 -9.53 -22.12 29.42
CA ALA A 172 -9.34 -20.97 30.27
C ALA A 172 -10.03 -21.14 31.63
N ILE A 173 -11.26 -21.69 31.66
CA ILE A 173 -11.98 -22.01 32.88
C ILE A 173 -11.26 -23.13 33.71
N GLN A 174 -10.75 -24.16 33.01
CA GLN A 174 -10.02 -25.23 33.66
C GLN A 174 -8.69 -24.77 34.25
N VAL A 175 -7.95 -23.89 33.54
CA VAL A 175 -6.69 -23.31 34.04
C VAL A 175 -6.96 -22.42 35.25
N ASP A 176 -7.97 -21.57 35.17
CA ASP A 176 -8.36 -20.66 36.25
C ASP A 176 -8.83 -21.41 37.53
N SER A 177 -9.41 -22.62 37.36
CA SER A 177 -9.81 -23.46 38.48
C SER A 177 -8.63 -24.21 39.12
N LYS A 178 -7.54 -24.44 38.36
CA LYS A 178 -6.40 -25.25 38.78
C LYS A 178 -5.23 -24.42 39.33
N PHE A 179 -5.04 -23.21 38.86
CA PHE A 179 -3.92 -22.34 39.20
C PHE A 179 -4.40 -21.05 39.85
N SER A 180 -3.60 -20.47 40.76
CA SER A 180 -3.87 -19.15 41.31
C SER A 180 -3.69 -18.07 40.23
N LYS A 181 -4.30 -16.87 40.39
CA LYS A 181 -4.12 -15.76 39.49
C LYS A 181 -2.67 -15.33 39.30
N ASP A 182 -1.89 -15.35 40.39
CA ASP A 182 -0.47 -15.03 40.32
C ASP A 182 0.32 -16.09 39.53
N GLN A 183 -0.01 -17.36 39.69
CA GLN A 183 0.59 -18.43 38.85
C GLN A 183 0.22 -18.28 37.38
N ILE A 184 -1.02 -17.90 37.06
CA ILE A 184 -1.47 -17.65 35.69
C ILE A 184 -0.73 -16.45 35.10
N LEU A 185 -0.58 -15.36 35.87
CA LEU A 185 0.15 -14.16 35.42
C LEU A 185 1.66 -14.49 35.23
N GLU A 186 2.26 -15.24 36.14
CA GLU A 186 3.64 -15.71 36.02
C GLU A 186 3.83 -16.52 34.72
N MET A 187 2.96 -17.52 34.48
CA MET A 187 3.00 -18.32 33.26
C MET A 187 2.79 -17.44 32.02
N TYR A 188 1.87 -16.49 32.06
CA TYR A 188 1.61 -15.58 30.96
C TYR A 188 2.85 -14.74 30.61
N LEU A 189 3.39 -14.02 31.60
CA LEU A 189 4.53 -13.12 31.40
C LEU A 189 5.83 -13.86 30.98
N ASN A 190 5.96 -15.15 31.26
CA ASN A 190 7.08 -15.98 30.85
C ASN A 190 6.90 -16.68 29.48
N ASN A 191 5.67 -16.66 28.92
CA ASN A 191 5.38 -17.41 27.70
C ASN A 191 4.84 -16.58 26.55
N ILE A 192 4.57 -15.29 26.78
CA ILE A 192 4.06 -14.41 25.73
C ILE A 192 5.20 -13.90 24.84
N PRO A 193 5.04 -13.85 23.50
CA PRO A 193 6.02 -13.27 22.60
C PRO A 193 5.97 -11.74 22.69
N TYR A 194 7.14 -11.13 22.80
CA TYR A 194 7.35 -9.68 22.77
C TYR A 194 7.99 -9.17 21.46
N GLY A 195 8.24 -10.08 20.51
CA GLY A 195 8.81 -9.77 19.19
C GLY A 195 10.30 -10.15 19.08
N GLY A 196 10.72 -10.39 17.85
CA GLY A 196 12.05 -10.90 17.59
C GLY A 196 12.27 -12.28 18.23
N THR A 197 13.37 -12.44 18.96
CA THR A 197 13.71 -13.64 19.74
C THR A 197 13.22 -13.56 21.19
N ALA A 198 12.53 -12.48 21.57
CA ALA A 198 12.17 -12.23 22.96
C ALA A 198 10.87 -12.91 23.35
N ILE A 199 10.97 -14.05 24.03
CA ILE A 199 9.85 -14.77 24.66
C ILE A 199 9.95 -14.67 26.17
N GLY A 200 8.91 -14.11 26.77
CA GLY A 200 8.85 -13.82 28.20
C GLY A 200 9.49 -12.49 28.57
N ALA A 201 9.10 -12.02 29.75
CA ALA A 201 9.42 -10.67 30.25
C ALA A 201 10.93 -10.43 30.42
N GLU A 202 11.67 -11.44 30.89
CA GLU A 202 13.13 -11.32 31.07
C GLU A 202 13.85 -11.18 29.73
N ALA A 203 13.55 -12.06 28.77
CA ALA A 203 14.13 -12.00 27.45
C ALA A 203 13.79 -10.68 26.74
N ALA A 204 12.55 -10.21 26.88
CA ALA A 204 12.15 -8.92 26.33
C ALA A 204 12.89 -7.74 26.98
N SER A 205 13.05 -7.77 28.32
CA SER A 205 13.79 -6.74 29.05
C SER A 205 15.25 -6.67 28.58
N GLN A 206 15.90 -7.81 28.45
CA GLN A 206 17.27 -7.88 27.94
C GLN A 206 17.37 -7.41 26.49
N THR A 207 16.45 -7.86 25.61
CA THR A 207 16.46 -7.54 24.18
C THR A 207 16.27 -6.04 23.90
N TYR A 208 15.32 -5.41 24.58
CA TYR A 208 14.96 -4.01 24.28
C TYR A 208 15.71 -3.00 25.14
N PHE A 209 16.14 -3.39 26.35
CA PHE A 209 16.66 -2.47 27.36
C PHE A 209 18.00 -2.89 27.96
N GLY A 210 18.49 -4.12 27.71
CA GLY A 210 19.77 -4.62 28.22
C GLY A 210 19.83 -4.76 29.74
N LYS A 211 18.68 -4.99 30.42
CA LYS A 211 18.60 -5.10 31.87
C LYS A 211 17.58 -6.15 32.34
N ALA A 212 17.63 -6.51 33.61
CA ALA A 212 16.72 -7.50 34.19
C ALA A 212 15.27 -6.98 34.28
N ALA A 213 14.29 -7.89 34.18
CA ALA A 213 12.86 -7.53 34.14
C ALA A 213 12.36 -6.86 35.43
N ASN A 214 13.02 -7.04 36.56
CA ASN A 214 12.68 -6.36 37.83
C ASN A 214 13.14 -4.88 37.84
N GLU A 215 14.06 -4.48 36.96
CA GLU A 215 14.61 -3.13 36.87
C GLU A 215 13.84 -2.23 35.91
N LEU A 216 12.84 -2.78 35.23
CA LEU A 216 12.02 -2.02 34.29
C LEU A 216 11.27 -0.89 34.98
N ASP A 217 11.40 0.31 34.46
CA ASP A 217 10.61 1.45 34.90
C ASP A 217 9.23 1.50 34.25
N LEU A 218 8.47 2.57 34.49
CA LEU A 218 7.10 2.71 33.99
C LEU A 218 7.03 2.80 32.46
N ALA A 219 7.92 3.56 31.84
CA ALA A 219 7.93 3.77 30.38
C ALA A 219 8.25 2.45 29.64
N GLU A 220 9.27 1.77 30.10
CA GLU A 220 9.72 0.49 29.57
C GLU A 220 8.71 -0.64 29.80
N SER A 221 8.10 -0.67 31.00
CA SER A 221 7.01 -1.60 31.34
C SER A 221 5.78 -1.41 30.48
N ALA A 222 5.37 -0.15 30.26
CA ALA A 222 4.23 0.17 29.42
C ALA A 222 4.49 -0.14 27.92
N PHE A 223 5.72 0.08 27.46
CA PHE A 223 6.16 -0.32 26.12
C PHE A 223 6.07 -1.85 25.97
N LEU A 224 6.69 -2.63 26.85
CA LEU A 224 6.64 -4.08 26.76
C LEU A 224 5.20 -4.61 26.82
N ALA A 225 4.37 -4.12 27.76
CA ALA A 225 2.98 -4.55 27.87
C ALA A 225 2.16 -4.25 26.59
N GLY A 226 2.61 -3.32 25.77
CA GLY A 226 1.97 -3.00 24.49
C GLY A 226 2.28 -3.99 23.35
N LEU A 227 3.42 -4.66 23.38
CA LEU A 227 3.91 -5.48 22.28
C LEU A 227 3.07 -6.75 22.00
N PRO A 228 2.57 -7.51 22.99
CA PRO A 228 1.94 -8.82 22.77
C PRO A 228 0.73 -8.82 21.83
N GLN A 229 0.07 -7.69 21.64
CA GLN A 229 -1.06 -7.57 20.70
C GLN A 229 -0.63 -7.80 19.25
N SER A 230 0.51 -7.24 18.84
CA SER A 230 1.10 -7.41 17.52
C SER A 230 2.59 -7.04 17.56
N PRO A 231 3.45 -7.95 18.01
CA PRO A 231 4.87 -7.67 18.25
C PRO A 231 5.61 -7.19 17.02
N SER A 232 5.29 -7.73 15.83
CA SER A 232 5.93 -7.33 14.57
C SER A 232 5.57 -5.89 14.17
N VAL A 233 4.32 -5.45 14.45
CA VAL A 233 3.85 -4.11 14.09
C VAL A 233 4.38 -3.05 15.05
N TYR A 234 4.46 -3.41 16.35
CA TYR A 234 4.88 -2.48 17.40
C TYR A 234 6.37 -2.59 17.76
N SER A 235 7.15 -3.33 16.98
CA SER A 235 8.59 -3.38 17.16
C SER A 235 9.22 -2.01 16.85
N PRO A 236 10.13 -1.49 17.69
CA PRO A 236 10.85 -0.24 17.40
C PRO A 236 11.84 -0.39 16.24
N PHE A 237 12.12 -1.64 15.80
CA PHE A 237 13.08 -1.96 14.74
C PHE A 237 12.44 -2.02 13.35
N THR A 238 11.13 -1.71 13.21
CA THR A 238 10.40 -1.72 11.92
C THR A 238 10.39 -0.37 11.22
N GLY A 239 11.11 0.64 11.73
CA GLY A 239 11.19 1.97 11.12
C GLY A 239 9.94 2.83 11.28
N ASN A 240 8.94 2.39 12.04
CA ASN A 240 7.76 3.18 12.38
C ASN A 240 7.62 3.38 13.89
N LYS A 241 6.93 4.44 14.30
CA LYS A 241 6.69 4.76 15.72
C LYS A 241 5.33 4.24 16.26
N TYR A 242 4.74 3.22 15.66
CA TYR A 242 3.47 2.65 16.15
C TYR A 242 3.56 2.14 17.59
N TYR A 243 4.76 1.79 18.05
CA TYR A 243 5.01 1.45 19.46
C TYR A 243 4.72 2.61 20.40
N VAL A 244 4.95 3.86 20.01
CA VAL A 244 4.65 5.05 20.84
C VAL A 244 3.16 5.19 21.05
N ASP A 245 2.35 5.09 19.98
CA ASP A 245 0.90 5.13 20.07
C ASP A 245 0.35 3.97 20.89
N ARG A 246 0.95 2.78 20.75
CA ARG A 246 0.57 1.63 21.55
C ARG A 246 0.91 1.81 23.03
N THR A 247 2.10 2.31 23.36
CA THR A 247 2.51 2.65 24.73
C THR A 247 1.59 3.70 25.35
N LYS A 248 1.21 4.72 24.57
CA LYS A 248 0.22 5.72 24.97
C LYS A 248 -1.13 5.08 25.33
N ALA A 249 -1.58 4.09 24.56
CA ALA A 249 -2.80 3.34 24.86
C ALA A 249 -2.69 2.56 26.17
N VAL A 250 -1.53 1.91 26.43
CA VAL A 250 -1.26 1.22 27.70
C VAL A 250 -1.31 2.19 28.88
N LEU A 251 -0.56 3.28 28.81
CA LEU A 251 -0.50 4.29 29.86
C LEU A 251 -1.87 4.90 30.14
N LYS A 252 -2.68 5.15 29.12
CA LYS A 252 -4.06 5.62 29.27
C LYS A 252 -4.92 4.62 30.06
N GLN A 253 -4.78 3.31 29.80
CA GLN A 253 -5.49 2.29 30.57
C GLN A 253 -5.00 2.22 32.02
N MET A 254 -3.69 2.36 32.25
CA MET A 254 -3.14 2.41 33.61
C MET A 254 -3.69 3.59 34.40
N VAL A 255 -3.84 4.78 33.79
CA VAL A 255 -4.48 5.95 34.41
C VAL A 255 -5.97 5.66 34.71
N SER A 256 -6.70 5.12 33.73
CA SER A 256 -8.13 4.79 33.88
C SER A 256 -8.38 3.80 35.01
N ASN A 257 -7.48 2.84 35.20
CA ASN A 257 -7.54 1.83 36.25
C ASN A 257 -6.86 2.25 37.53
N ARG A 258 -6.43 3.52 37.67
CA ARG A 258 -5.82 4.13 38.86
C ARG A 258 -4.50 3.45 39.32
N TYR A 259 -3.75 2.85 38.41
CA TYR A 259 -2.41 2.35 38.68
C TYR A 259 -1.37 3.46 38.73
N ILE A 260 -1.58 4.52 37.95
CA ILE A 260 -0.69 5.68 37.83
C ILE A 260 -1.50 6.98 37.70
N SER A 261 -0.85 8.10 37.99
CA SER A 261 -1.37 9.45 37.73
C SER A 261 -1.18 9.89 36.28
N GLN A 262 -1.93 10.89 35.81
CA GLN A 262 -1.74 11.48 34.49
C GLN A 262 -0.32 12.03 34.28
N LYS A 263 0.27 12.66 35.30
CA LYS A 263 1.63 13.21 35.25
C LYS A 263 2.69 12.12 35.04
N GLU A 264 2.54 10.96 35.69
CA GLU A 264 3.44 9.81 35.47
C GLU A 264 3.30 9.25 34.07
N SER A 265 2.06 9.18 33.55
CA SER A 265 1.78 8.78 32.17
C SER A 265 2.48 9.67 31.16
N ASP A 266 2.34 10.99 31.29
CA ASP A 266 2.93 11.97 30.36
C ASP A 266 4.47 11.91 30.39
N ASN A 267 5.06 11.74 31.57
CA ASN A 267 6.51 11.60 31.71
C ASN A 267 7.01 10.30 31.09
N ALA A 268 6.31 9.18 31.28
CA ALA A 268 6.66 7.89 30.71
C ALA A 268 6.56 7.92 29.18
N LEU A 269 5.54 8.57 28.63
CA LEU A 269 5.37 8.69 27.17
C LEU A 269 6.50 9.51 26.53
N LYS A 270 6.88 10.63 27.15
CA LYS A 270 8.03 11.44 26.69
C LYS A 270 9.33 10.64 26.72
N LYS A 271 9.52 9.80 27.74
CA LYS A 271 10.73 8.96 27.83
C LYS A 271 10.79 7.95 26.70
N ILE A 272 9.69 7.23 26.40
CA ILE A 272 9.69 6.18 25.38
C ILE A 272 9.77 6.74 23.95
N ASP A 273 9.19 7.91 23.69
CA ASP A 273 9.25 8.58 22.39
C ASP A 273 10.69 8.97 22.00
N ASN A 274 11.55 9.25 23.00
CA ASN A 274 12.96 9.60 22.83
C ASN A 274 13.92 8.44 23.21
N TYR A 275 13.38 7.21 23.37
CA TYR A 275 14.20 6.09 23.81
C TYR A 275 15.05 5.55 22.65
N LYS A 276 16.35 5.35 22.89
CA LYS A 276 17.26 4.68 21.95
C LYS A 276 17.27 3.19 22.27
N PHE A 277 16.61 2.39 21.44
CA PHE A 277 16.63 0.92 21.58
C PHE A 277 18.00 0.38 21.11
N SER A 278 18.50 -0.65 21.78
CA SER A 278 19.74 -1.31 21.36
C SER A 278 19.52 -2.03 20.01
N LYS A 279 20.48 -1.88 19.08
CA LYS A 279 20.43 -2.63 17.81
C LYS A 279 20.56 -4.13 18.12
N GLN A 280 19.65 -4.93 17.59
CA GLN A 280 19.86 -6.37 17.55
C GLN A 280 20.99 -6.67 16.57
N ASP A 281 22.09 -7.19 17.07
CA ASP A 281 23.22 -7.70 16.28
C ASP A 281 22.82 -9.09 15.72
N THR A 282 21.91 -9.09 14.75
CA THR A 282 21.43 -10.31 14.10
C THR A 282 22.06 -10.37 12.70
N ALA A 283 22.66 -11.51 12.40
CA ALA A 283 23.15 -11.83 11.05
C ALA A 283 21.97 -12.01 10.04
N MET A 284 21.02 -11.06 10.02
CA MET A 284 19.86 -11.07 9.13
C MET A 284 20.26 -10.58 7.75
N LYS A 285 20.07 -11.42 6.75
CA LYS A 285 20.25 -11.08 5.34
C LYS A 285 18.95 -10.51 4.77
N ALA A 286 19.02 -9.53 3.89
CA ALA A 286 17.88 -8.87 3.27
C ALA A 286 16.78 -8.47 4.29
N PRO A 287 17.10 -7.64 5.30
CA PRO A 287 16.24 -7.46 6.47
C PRO A 287 14.84 -6.92 6.14
N HIS A 288 14.69 -5.97 5.21
CA HIS A 288 13.39 -5.45 4.79
C HIS A 288 12.49 -6.55 4.20
N PHE A 289 13.05 -7.45 3.38
CA PHE A 289 12.32 -8.56 2.81
C PHE A 289 11.95 -9.61 3.88
N VAL A 290 12.91 -10.00 4.71
CA VAL A 290 12.70 -11.00 5.77
C VAL A 290 11.65 -10.55 6.76
N LEU A 291 11.66 -9.29 7.18
CA LEU A 291 10.65 -8.74 8.09
C LEU A 291 9.26 -8.70 7.44
N TYR A 292 9.18 -8.38 6.15
CA TYR A 292 7.94 -8.44 5.40
C TYR A 292 7.40 -9.89 5.31
N VAL A 293 8.26 -10.87 4.99
CA VAL A 293 7.88 -12.30 5.00
C VAL A 293 7.41 -12.73 6.39
N LYS A 294 8.12 -12.33 7.45
CA LYS A 294 7.72 -12.62 8.83
C LYS A 294 6.33 -12.07 9.15
N GLU A 295 6.01 -10.86 8.71
CA GLU A 295 4.67 -10.27 8.86
C GLU A 295 3.59 -11.07 8.12
N LEU A 296 3.84 -11.49 6.87
CA LEU A 296 2.92 -12.32 6.09
C LEU A 296 2.67 -13.68 6.76
N LEU A 297 3.74 -14.33 7.25
CA LEU A 297 3.63 -15.57 8.02
C LEU A 297 2.82 -15.37 9.29
N ALA A 298 3.05 -14.28 10.03
CA ALA A 298 2.31 -13.96 11.24
C ALA A 298 0.81 -13.72 10.96
N ARG A 299 0.48 -13.07 9.85
CA ARG A 299 -0.92 -12.90 9.41
C ARG A 299 -1.58 -14.24 9.04
N GLN A 300 -0.86 -15.15 8.41
CA GLN A 300 -1.39 -16.42 7.90
C GLN A 300 -1.43 -17.52 8.97
N PHE A 301 -0.35 -17.70 9.73
CA PHE A 301 -0.18 -18.79 10.70
C PHE A 301 -0.28 -18.31 12.15
N GLY A 302 -0.17 -17.02 12.40
CA GLY A 302 -0.12 -16.37 13.69
C GLY A 302 1.30 -16.26 14.25
N GLU A 303 1.55 -15.20 15.01
CA GLU A 303 2.84 -14.81 15.58
C GLU A 303 3.56 -15.97 16.30
N GLN A 304 2.81 -16.69 17.11
CA GLN A 304 3.35 -17.77 17.92
C GLN A 304 3.88 -18.96 17.10
N VAL A 305 3.20 -19.31 16.00
CA VAL A 305 3.66 -20.37 15.11
C VAL A 305 4.92 -19.94 14.37
N VAL A 306 5.01 -18.66 14.00
CA VAL A 306 6.22 -18.11 13.38
C VAL A 306 7.40 -18.12 14.33
N GLU A 307 7.19 -17.86 15.62
CA GLU A 307 8.28 -17.76 16.58
C GLU A 307 8.69 -19.12 17.19
N ARG A 308 7.76 -20.08 17.27
CA ARG A 308 7.97 -21.35 17.99
C ARG A 308 7.65 -22.62 17.18
N GLY A 309 7.07 -22.46 16.02
CA GLY A 309 6.55 -23.60 15.24
C GLY A 309 7.61 -24.31 14.40
N GLY A 310 8.84 -23.83 14.37
CA GLY A 310 9.93 -24.44 13.60
C GLY A 310 9.65 -24.49 12.11
N LEU A 311 8.98 -23.47 11.57
CA LEU A 311 8.64 -23.42 10.15
C LEU A 311 9.91 -23.40 9.28
N GLN A 312 9.86 -24.11 8.17
CA GLN A 312 10.85 -24.03 7.09
C GLN A 312 10.18 -23.28 5.94
N VAL A 313 10.63 -22.07 5.69
CA VAL A 313 10.01 -21.15 4.74
C VAL A 313 10.95 -20.91 3.56
N THR A 314 10.54 -21.34 2.36
CA THR A 314 11.24 -21.02 1.10
C THR A 314 10.55 -19.81 0.50
N THR A 315 11.32 -18.76 0.23
CA THR A 315 10.83 -17.50 -0.34
C THR A 315 11.18 -17.37 -1.81
N THR A 316 10.67 -16.32 -2.44
CA THR A 316 10.96 -15.96 -3.84
C THR A 316 12.27 -15.19 -4.00
N LEU A 317 12.89 -14.72 -2.91
CA LEU A 317 14.08 -13.88 -2.95
C LEU A 317 15.24 -14.57 -3.69
N ASP A 318 15.90 -13.88 -4.59
CA ASP A 318 17.23 -14.21 -5.10
C ASP A 318 18.27 -13.42 -4.27
N TYR A 319 18.85 -14.05 -3.27
CA TYR A 319 19.75 -13.35 -2.33
C TYR A 319 21.01 -12.80 -3.00
N LYS A 320 21.49 -13.45 -4.05
CA LYS A 320 22.64 -12.96 -4.80
C LYS A 320 22.30 -11.66 -5.55
N LEU A 321 21.12 -11.62 -6.19
CA LEU A 321 20.63 -10.42 -6.87
C LEU A 321 20.32 -9.30 -5.85
N GLN A 322 19.73 -9.64 -4.71
CA GLN A 322 19.47 -8.72 -3.59
C GLN A 322 20.75 -8.03 -3.12
N LYS A 323 21.80 -8.80 -2.87
CA LYS A 323 23.09 -8.28 -2.37
C LYS A 323 23.78 -7.35 -3.39
N ASP A 324 23.74 -7.72 -4.68
CA ASP A 324 24.31 -6.90 -5.75
C ASP A 324 23.53 -5.56 -5.85
N ALA A 325 22.20 -5.61 -5.79
CA ALA A 325 21.34 -4.42 -5.82
C ALA A 325 21.48 -3.54 -4.56
N GLU A 326 21.61 -4.12 -3.36
CA GLU A 326 21.90 -3.37 -2.12
C GLU A 326 23.22 -2.59 -2.22
N LYS A 327 24.25 -3.23 -2.79
CA LYS A 327 25.54 -2.58 -3.02
C LYS A 327 25.40 -1.41 -3.98
N ILE A 328 24.69 -1.58 -5.11
CA ILE A 328 24.48 -0.53 -6.10
C ILE A 328 23.75 0.66 -5.48
N ILE A 329 22.66 0.43 -4.74
CA ILE A 329 21.90 1.51 -4.09
C ILE A 329 22.78 2.29 -3.11
N ARG A 330 23.51 1.59 -2.25
CA ARG A 330 24.39 2.24 -1.27
C ARG A 330 25.40 3.14 -1.95
N GLU A 331 26.15 2.60 -2.91
CA GLU A 331 27.21 3.34 -3.61
C GLU A 331 26.66 4.55 -4.37
N GLU A 332 25.52 4.41 -5.04
CA GLU A 332 24.93 5.50 -5.82
C GLU A 332 24.28 6.59 -4.94
N ILE A 333 23.62 6.22 -3.86
CA ILE A 333 23.04 7.20 -2.93
C ILE A 333 24.14 7.97 -2.20
N ASP A 334 25.23 7.30 -1.80
CA ASP A 334 26.38 7.97 -1.16
C ASP A 334 27.03 8.98 -2.12
N ASN A 335 27.07 8.70 -3.44
CA ASN A 335 27.52 9.66 -4.47
C ASN A 335 26.59 10.89 -4.62
N LEU A 336 25.38 10.84 -4.10
CA LEU A 336 24.40 11.92 -4.17
C LEU A 336 24.26 12.73 -2.86
N GLU A 337 25.10 12.49 -1.87
CA GLU A 337 25.03 13.15 -0.56
C GLU A 337 25.07 14.69 -0.67
N ASP A 338 25.98 15.24 -1.49
CA ASP A 338 26.11 16.69 -1.76
C ASP A 338 24.82 17.32 -2.31
N TYR A 339 23.96 16.53 -2.91
CA TYR A 339 22.68 16.95 -3.47
C TYR A 339 21.51 16.80 -2.49
N HIS A 340 21.79 16.57 -1.22
CA HIS A 340 20.76 16.38 -0.19
C HIS A 340 19.83 15.21 -0.51
N VAL A 341 20.41 14.09 -0.85
CA VAL A 341 19.73 12.82 -1.11
C VAL A 341 20.12 11.84 -0.01
N GLY A 342 19.14 11.45 0.81
CA GLY A 342 19.39 10.61 1.98
C GLY A 342 19.15 9.12 1.77
N ASN A 343 18.21 8.75 0.90
CA ASN A 343 17.77 7.36 0.82
C ASN A 343 17.39 6.92 -0.61
N GLY A 344 17.33 5.59 -0.78
CA GLY A 344 16.85 4.93 -1.99
C GLY A 344 16.22 3.57 -1.69
N ALA A 345 15.24 3.19 -2.48
CA ALA A 345 14.57 1.89 -2.45
C ALA A 345 14.54 1.26 -3.83
N ALA A 346 14.57 -0.08 -3.90
CA ALA A 346 14.41 -0.79 -5.16
C ALA A 346 13.67 -2.11 -5.00
N MET A 347 13.01 -2.51 -6.09
CA MET A 347 12.37 -3.82 -6.21
C MET A 347 12.66 -4.43 -7.57
N ILE A 348 12.73 -5.77 -7.61
CA ILE A 348 12.81 -6.55 -8.83
C ILE A 348 11.75 -7.64 -8.75
N ASN A 349 10.86 -7.67 -9.74
CA ASN A 349 9.80 -8.67 -9.82
C ASN A 349 9.90 -9.48 -11.12
N ASP A 350 9.42 -10.72 -11.08
CA ASP A 350 9.10 -11.49 -12.27
C ASP A 350 7.64 -11.22 -12.66
N PRO A 351 7.37 -10.60 -13.82
CA PRO A 351 6.00 -10.24 -14.19
C PRO A 351 5.11 -11.43 -14.54
N LYS A 352 5.69 -12.58 -14.93
CA LYS A 352 4.94 -13.78 -15.32
C LYS A 352 4.37 -14.52 -14.09
N THR A 353 5.11 -14.52 -12.98
CA THR A 353 4.74 -15.24 -11.75
C THR A 353 4.27 -14.33 -10.63
N GLY A 354 4.61 -13.03 -10.66
CA GLY A 354 4.42 -12.08 -9.56
C GLY A 354 5.49 -12.18 -8.46
N GLU A 355 6.48 -13.07 -8.60
CA GLU A 355 7.52 -13.27 -7.60
C GLU A 355 8.35 -12.02 -7.36
N ILE A 356 8.49 -11.62 -6.10
CA ILE A 356 9.41 -10.57 -5.66
C ILE A 356 10.80 -11.19 -5.49
N LEU A 357 11.69 -10.87 -6.43
CA LEU A 357 13.05 -11.41 -6.45
C LEU A 357 14.01 -10.59 -5.58
N THR A 358 13.72 -9.29 -5.41
CA THR A 358 14.52 -8.35 -4.62
C THR A 358 13.60 -7.30 -4.00
N LEU A 359 13.86 -6.93 -2.74
CA LEU A 359 13.16 -5.87 -2.04
C LEU A 359 14.12 -5.13 -1.11
N ILE A 360 14.40 -3.88 -1.42
CA ILE A 360 15.29 -2.99 -0.69
C ILE A 360 14.50 -1.77 -0.26
N GLY A 361 14.36 -1.57 1.04
CA GLY A 361 13.56 -0.49 1.60
C GLY A 361 14.38 0.74 2.01
N SER A 362 15.69 0.62 2.11
CA SER A 362 16.62 1.71 2.43
C SER A 362 18.01 1.42 1.90
N LYS A 363 18.85 2.46 1.76
CA LYS A 363 20.22 2.31 1.27
C LYS A 363 21.08 1.41 2.16
N ASP A 364 20.82 1.38 3.45
CA ASP A 364 21.48 0.50 4.42
C ASP A 364 20.63 0.33 5.68
N TYR A 365 20.15 -0.89 5.91
CA TYR A 365 19.30 -1.23 7.06
C TYR A 365 20.04 -1.08 8.41
N PHE A 366 21.35 -1.32 8.44
CA PHE A 366 22.15 -1.38 9.68
C PHE A 366 22.88 -0.09 9.98
N ALA A 367 22.82 0.91 9.11
CA ALA A 367 23.44 2.22 9.34
C ALA A 367 22.70 3.02 10.42
N ASP A 368 23.28 4.13 10.85
CA ASP A 368 22.63 5.09 11.74
C ASP A 368 21.73 6.04 10.98
N PRO A 369 20.63 6.53 11.57
CA PRO A 369 19.76 7.50 10.94
C PRO A 369 20.49 8.84 10.72
N LEU A 370 20.04 9.62 9.75
CA LEU A 370 20.63 10.92 9.44
C LEU A 370 19.55 12.02 9.51
N PRO A 371 19.77 13.12 10.24
CA PRO A 371 20.83 13.33 11.26
C PRO A 371 20.77 12.32 12.42
N GLU A 372 21.89 12.07 13.09
CA GLU A 372 22.01 11.04 14.15
C GLU A 372 20.97 11.16 15.28
N ASN A 373 20.50 12.36 15.58
CA ASN A 373 19.51 12.64 16.61
C ASN A 373 18.13 13.00 16.06
N CYS A 374 17.84 12.67 14.81
CA CYS A 374 16.54 12.96 14.19
C CYS A 374 15.40 12.14 14.82
N THR A 375 14.18 12.63 14.65
CA THR A 375 12.95 11.99 15.09
C THR A 375 12.33 11.23 13.93
N SER A 376 12.22 9.90 14.04
CA SER A 376 11.64 9.04 13.01
C SER A 376 10.25 9.52 12.59
N GLY A 377 9.97 9.52 11.28
CA GLY A 377 8.73 9.98 10.69
C GLY A 377 8.52 11.49 10.70
N LYS A 378 9.55 12.29 11.06
CA LYS A 378 9.40 13.73 11.19
C LYS A 378 10.50 14.54 10.51
N ASP A 379 11.76 14.33 10.86
CA ASP A 379 12.89 15.13 10.43
C ASP A 379 14.16 14.31 10.11
N CYS A 380 13.99 13.00 9.90
CA CYS A 380 15.06 12.14 9.43
C CYS A 380 15.13 12.15 7.89
N ILE A 381 16.22 12.61 7.35
CA ILE A 381 16.54 12.53 5.91
C ILE A 381 16.71 11.06 5.51
N PHE A 382 17.32 10.27 6.40
CA PHE A 382 17.53 8.84 6.24
C PHE A 382 17.08 8.07 7.49
N GLU A 383 16.19 7.11 7.28
CA GLU A 383 15.73 6.15 8.30
C GLU A 383 16.06 4.72 7.85
N PRO A 384 17.08 4.07 8.45
CA PRO A 384 17.59 2.79 7.97
C PRO A 384 16.55 1.66 8.01
N ASN A 385 15.72 1.63 9.05
CA ASN A 385 14.75 0.55 9.27
C ASN A 385 13.38 0.81 8.64
N TYR A 386 13.14 2.00 8.08
CA TYR A 386 11.89 2.31 7.41
C TYR A 386 11.87 1.71 6.00
N ASN A 387 10.89 0.85 5.72
CA ASN A 387 10.76 0.23 4.39
C ASN A 387 10.08 1.18 3.40
N THR A 388 10.88 1.99 2.72
CA THR A 388 10.39 3.02 1.79
C THR A 388 9.72 2.40 0.54
N ALA A 389 9.99 1.14 0.21
CA ALA A 389 9.32 0.46 -0.90
C ALA A 389 7.79 0.38 -0.72
N PHE A 390 7.30 0.38 0.52
CA PHE A 390 5.88 0.42 0.87
C PHE A 390 5.39 1.81 1.28
N ALA A 391 6.28 2.79 1.37
CA ALA A 391 5.91 4.16 1.73
C ALA A 391 5.06 4.79 0.64
N LYS A 392 4.03 5.52 1.05
CA LYS A 392 3.24 6.33 0.12
C LYS A 392 4.01 7.61 -0.21
N ARG A 393 4.33 7.76 -1.49
CA ARG A 393 5.08 8.87 -2.05
C ARG A 393 4.41 9.37 -3.32
N GLN A 394 4.66 10.61 -3.67
CA GLN A 394 4.16 11.14 -4.93
C GLN A 394 4.93 10.52 -6.11
N PRO A 395 4.23 9.87 -7.04
CA PRO A 395 4.85 9.15 -8.16
C PRO A 395 5.32 10.08 -9.29
N GLY A 396 4.81 11.30 -9.34
CA GLY A 396 5.10 12.21 -10.45
C GLY A 396 4.63 11.62 -11.80
N SER A 397 5.49 11.69 -12.79
CA SER A 397 5.20 11.25 -14.17
C SER A 397 5.27 9.74 -14.38
N SER A 398 5.62 8.91 -13.38
CA SER A 398 5.66 7.44 -13.54
C SER A 398 4.27 6.85 -13.81
N LEU A 399 3.20 7.51 -13.41
CA LEU A 399 1.81 7.08 -13.64
C LEU A 399 1.26 7.37 -15.03
N LYS A 400 1.91 8.22 -15.83
CA LYS A 400 1.40 8.59 -17.15
C LYS A 400 1.09 7.40 -18.05
N PRO A 401 1.89 6.32 -18.11
CA PRO A 401 1.57 5.16 -18.94
C PRO A 401 0.19 4.55 -18.66
N ILE A 402 -0.25 4.54 -17.40
CA ILE A 402 -1.57 4.00 -17.01
C ILE A 402 -2.69 4.88 -17.56
N ILE A 403 -2.53 6.20 -17.50
CA ILE A 403 -3.53 7.15 -18.01
C ILE A 403 -3.63 7.06 -19.54
N TYR A 404 -2.50 6.95 -20.24
CA TYR A 404 -2.49 6.75 -21.69
C TYR A 404 -3.02 5.36 -22.09
N ALA A 405 -2.81 4.33 -21.27
CA ALA A 405 -3.40 3.01 -21.51
C ALA A 405 -4.93 3.08 -21.50
N GLU A 406 -5.52 3.76 -20.53
CA GLU A 406 -6.97 3.97 -20.49
C GLU A 406 -7.45 4.82 -21.69
N ALA A 407 -6.66 5.78 -22.13
CA ALA A 407 -6.98 6.52 -23.35
C ALA A 407 -7.03 5.60 -24.58
N PHE A 408 -6.10 4.66 -24.72
CA PHE A 408 -6.10 3.70 -25.82
C PHE A 408 -7.26 2.70 -25.73
N GLU A 409 -7.65 2.27 -24.52
CA GLU A 409 -8.87 1.47 -24.32
C GLU A 409 -10.14 2.24 -24.77
N LYS A 410 -10.12 3.56 -24.71
CA LYS A 410 -11.20 4.45 -25.17
C LYS A 410 -11.11 4.85 -26.65
N GLY A 411 -10.18 4.26 -27.41
CA GLY A 411 -10.04 4.42 -28.85
C GLY A 411 -9.13 5.57 -29.31
N PHE A 412 -8.45 6.28 -28.38
CA PHE A 412 -7.35 7.15 -28.75
C PHE A 412 -6.16 6.29 -29.22
N THR A 413 -5.23 6.91 -29.97
CA THR A 413 -4.13 6.17 -30.61
C THR A 413 -2.78 6.81 -30.32
N PRO A 414 -1.66 6.10 -30.52
CA PRO A 414 -0.33 6.70 -30.44
C PRO A 414 -0.11 7.89 -31.37
N ALA A 415 -0.88 7.98 -32.47
CA ALA A 415 -0.85 9.08 -33.43
C ALA A 415 -1.86 10.20 -33.12
N THR A 416 -2.72 10.05 -32.12
CA THR A 416 -3.66 11.13 -31.71
C THR A 416 -2.88 12.41 -31.40
N LEU A 417 -3.25 13.50 -32.08
CA LEU A 417 -2.60 14.79 -31.95
C LEU A 417 -3.15 15.55 -30.74
N LEU A 418 -2.26 16.08 -29.93
CA LEU A 418 -2.56 16.97 -28.80
C LEU A 418 -1.74 18.24 -28.93
N MET A 419 -2.29 19.36 -28.49
CA MET A 419 -1.57 20.65 -28.50
C MET A 419 -0.86 20.86 -27.17
N ASP A 420 0.47 20.79 -27.16
CA ASP A 420 1.30 21.16 -26.02
C ASP A 420 1.51 22.67 -26.00
N VAL A 421 0.51 23.35 -25.47
CA VAL A 421 0.47 24.84 -25.35
C VAL A 421 0.06 25.21 -23.94
N LYS A 422 0.40 26.42 -23.49
CA LYS A 422 -0.03 26.91 -22.18
C LYS A 422 -1.55 26.87 -22.08
N THR A 423 -2.04 26.00 -21.21
CA THR A 423 -3.45 25.68 -21.04
C THR A 423 -3.88 25.92 -19.60
N ASN A 424 -5.00 26.60 -19.42
CA ASN A 424 -5.66 26.76 -18.13
C ASN A 424 -6.83 25.76 -18.06
N PHE A 425 -6.77 24.84 -17.13
CA PHE A 425 -7.86 23.90 -16.86
C PHE A 425 -8.75 24.45 -15.75
N GLN A 426 -10.05 24.18 -15.82
CA GLN A 426 -10.94 24.50 -14.72
C GLN A 426 -10.53 23.67 -13.48
N SER A 427 -10.35 24.37 -12.36
CA SER A 427 -10.23 23.72 -11.06
C SER A 427 -11.58 23.80 -10.35
N GLY A 428 -11.80 22.97 -9.34
CA GLY A 428 -13.02 23.02 -8.51
C GLY A 428 -13.23 24.38 -7.78
N SER A 429 -12.28 25.33 -7.92
CA SER A 429 -12.37 26.72 -7.44
C SER A 429 -12.43 27.66 -8.63
N ALA A 430 -13.48 28.47 -8.72
CA ALA A 430 -13.68 29.44 -9.80
C ALA A 430 -12.56 30.49 -9.92
N ASP A 431 -11.84 30.74 -8.82
CA ASP A 431 -10.88 31.85 -8.72
C ASP A 431 -9.43 31.45 -9.05
N LYS A 432 -9.10 30.15 -9.18
CA LYS A 432 -7.73 29.71 -9.50
C LYS A 432 -7.75 28.56 -10.50
N PRO A 433 -7.60 28.81 -11.79
CA PRO A 433 -7.47 27.76 -12.79
C PRO A 433 -6.19 26.92 -12.54
N TYR A 434 -6.26 25.62 -12.80
CA TYR A 434 -5.10 24.77 -12.81
C TYR A 434 -4.30 24.98 -14.10
N ALA A 435 -3.10 25.49 -13.98
CA ALA A 435 -2.22 25.88 -15.08
C ALA A 435 -0.87 25.14 -14.99
N PRO A 436 -0.81 23.84 -15.35
CA PRO A 436 0.43 23.08 -15.32
C PRO A 436 1.43 23.61 -16.36
N ALA A 437 2.73 23.40 -16.10
CA ALA A 437 3.82 23.69 -17.03
C ALA A 437 4.61 22.40 -17.32
N ASN A 438 5.27 22.33 -18.48
CA ASN A 438 6.25 21.29 -18.74
C ASN A 438 7.51 21.52 -17.88
N TYR A 439 8.25 20.43 -17.59
CA TYR A 439 9.45 20.48 -16.76
C TYR A 439 10.51 21.45 -17.30
N SER A 440 10.67 21.50 -18.64
CA SER A 440 11.56 22.43 -19.35
C SER A 440 11.07 23.89 -19.35
N GLY A 441 9.82 24.16 -18.94
CA GLY A 441 9.16 25.45 -19.08
C GLY A 441 8.81 25.82 -20.52
N LYS A 442 9.08 24.95 -21.52
CA LYS A 442 8.82 25.17 -22.95
C LYS A 442 7.63 24.34 -23.39
N TYR A 443 6.99 24.78 -24.47
CA TYR A 443 5.88 24.11 -25.13
C TYR A 443 6.27 23.71 -26.54
N GLN A 444 5.80 22.52 -26.99
CA GLN A 444 6.20 21.96 -28.29
C GLN A 444 5.17 22.19 -29.41
N GLY A 445 3.99 22.74 -29.08
CA GLY A 445 2.89 22.85 -30.03
C GLY A 445 2.20 21.52 -30.32
N PRO A 446 1.89 21.24 -31.61
CA PRO A 446 1.26 19.95 -31.96
C PRO A 446 2.20 18.77 -31.69
N VAL A 447 1.73 17.80 -30.92
CA VAL A 447 2.50 16.61 -30.56
C VAL A 447 1.60 15.39 -30.54
N GLN A 448 2.03 14.29 -31.14
CA GLN A 448 1.31 13.04 -31.08
C GLN A 448 1.58 12.32 -29.76
N ILE A 449 0.62 11.52 -29.28
CA ILE A 449 0.68 10.83 -27.97
C ILE A 449 1.99 10.03 -27.81
N ARG A 450 2.49 9.36 -28.85
CA ARG A 450 3.79 8.66 -28.81
C ARG A 450 4.90 9.54 -28.24
N PHE A 451 5.05 10.73 -28.79
CA PHE A 451 6.10 11.67 -28.40
C PHE A 451 5.77 12.39 -27.10
N ALA A 452 4.48 12.63 -26.85
CA ALA A 452 4.02 13.22 -25.59
C ALA A 452 4.33 12.33 -24.39
N LEU A 453 4.04 11.02 -24.48
CA LEU A 453 4.36 10.03 -23.44
C LEU A 453 5.87 9.79 -23.37
N GLY A 454 6.53 9.61 -24.51
CA GLY A 454 7.99 9.37 -24.59
C GLY A 454 8.78 10.49 -23.93
N ASN A 455 8.50 11.74 -24.25
CA ASN A 455 9.13 12.93 -23.64
C ASN A 455 8.51 13.35 -22.30
N SER A 456 7.54 12.59 -21.80
CA SER A 456 6.91 12.86 -20.49
C SER A 456 6.28 14.25 -20.35
N LEU A 457 5.74 14.82 -21.44
CA LEU A 457 5.15 16.15 -21.44
C LEU A 457 3.95 16.25 -20.48
N ASN A 458 3.83 17.37 -19.77
CA ASN A 458 2.81 17.55 -18.75
C ASN A 458 1.46 17.96 -19.34
N ILE A 459 1.44 18.94 -20.24
CA ILE A 459 0.18 19.46 -20.79
C ILE A 459 -0.59 18.38 -21.57
N PRO A 460 0.03 17.62 -22.51
CA PRO A 460 -0.67 16.52 -23.17
C PRO A 460 -1.17 15.45 -22.22
N ALA A 461 -0.43 15.14 -21.15
CA ALA A 461 -0.86 14.17 -20.14
C ALA A 461 -2.09 14.66 -19.37
N VAL A 462 -2.12 15.92 -18.95
CA VAL A 462 -3.30 16.52 -18.29
C VAL A 462 -4.50 16.56 -19.24
N LYS A 463 -4.29 16.89 -20.53
CA LYS A 463 -5.33 16.81 -21.56
C LYS A 463 -5.86 15.38 -21.70
N THR A 464 -4.97 14.39 -21.74
CA THR A 464 -5.36 12.97 -21.81
C THR A 464 -6.22 12.58 -20.60
N LEU A 465 -5.83 12.96 -19.37
CA LEU A 465 -6.64 12.70 -18.19
C LEU A 465 -8.00 13.38 -18.24
N ALA A 466 -8.06 14.61 -18.79
CA ALA A 466 -9.32 15.33 -18.97
C ALA A 466 -10.26 14.61 -19.97
N MET A 467 -9.71 14.00 -21.02
CA MET A 467 -10.48 13.23 -22.02
C MET A 467 -10.94 11.88 -21.45
N VAL A 468 -10.08 11.21 -20.68
CA VAL A 468 -10.35 9.90 -20.09
C VAL A 468 -11.36 10.00 -18.95
N GLY A 469 -11.22 11.03 -18.12
CA GLY A 469 -11.94 11.18 -16.86
C GLY A 469 -11.16 10.65 -15.66
N ILE A 470 -11.24 11.37 -14.53
CA ILE A 470 -10.47 11.06 -13.32
C ILE A 470 -10.89 9.68 -12.74
N LYS A 471 -12.21 9.42 -12.70
CA LYS A 471 -12.74 8.16 -12.15
C LYS A 471 -12.25 6.94 -12.92
N ASP A 472 -12.32 6.98 -14.25
CA ASP A 472 -11.93 5.85 -15.11
C ASP A 472 -10.43 5.63 -15.06
N ALA A 473 -9.63 6.72 -15.01
CA ALA A 473 -8.20 6.66 -14.81
C ALA A 473 -7.80 6.03 -13.48
N MET A 474 -8.50 6.37 -12.37
CA MET A 474 -8.27 5.75 -11.07
C MET A 474 -8.72 4.29 -11.04
N GLN A 475 -9.85 3.97 -11.69
CA GLN A 475 -10.34 2.59 -11.83
C GLN A 475 -9.31 1.73 -12.56
N LYS A 476 -8.77 2.21 -13.68
CA LYS A 476 -7.73 1.50 -14.43
C LYS A 476 -6.47 1.27 -13.59
N ALA A 477 -6.02 2.28 -12.87
CA ALA A 477 -4.88 2.18 -11.96
C ALA A 477 -5.12 1.12 -10.87
N TYR A 478 -6.30 1.09 -10.27
CA TYR A 478 -6.72 0.08 -9.28
C TYR A 478 -6.73 -1.33 -9.88
N GLU A 479 -7.33 -1.51 -11.06
CA GLU A 479 -7.34 -2.80 -11.77
C GLU A 479 -5.95 -3.31 -12.07
N MET A 480 -5.02 -2.41 -12.39
CA MET A 480 -3.61 -2.73 -12.64
C MET A 480 -2.79 -2.96 -11.36
N GLY A 481 -3.35 -2.73 -10.16
CA GLY A 481 -2.71 -3.07 -8.89
C GLY A 481 -2.30 -1.88 -8.00
N ILE A 482 -2.71 -0.64 -8.33
CA ILE A 482 -2.55 0.49 -7.42
C ILE A 482 -3.73 0.52 -6.43
N GLU A 483 -3.67 -0.34 -5.42
CA GLU A 483 -4.77 -0.59 -4.48
C GLU A 483 -5.28 0.68 -3.77
N ASP A 484 -4.40 1.65 -3.54
CA ASP A 484 -4.75 2.93 -2.89
C ASP A 484 -5.67 3.83 -3.74
N TRP A 485 -5.89 3.47 -5.01
CA TRP A 485 -6.61 4.30 -5.98
C TRP A 485 -7.98 3.75 -6.34
N GLU A 486 -8.53 2.81 -5.56
CA GLU A 486 -9.93 2.41 -5.71
C GLU A 486 -10.83 3.66 -5.70
N PRO A 487 -11.65 3.91 -6.75
CA PRO A 487 -12.41 5.16 -6.89
C PRO A 487 -13.69 5.15 -6.04
N THR A 488 -13.54 5.14 -4.72
CA THR A 488 -14.64 5.29 -3.75
C THR A 488 -14.99 6.77 -3.54
N GLU A 489 -16.13 7.05 -2.91
CA GLU A 489 -16.50 8.43 -2.56
C GLU A 489 -15.43 9.13 -1.70
N GLU A 490 -14.73 8.39 -0.85
CA GLU A 490 -13.70 8.93 0.02
C GLU A 490 -12.40 9.22 -0.75
N THR A 491 -11.97 8.29 -1.60
CA THR A 491 -10.73 8.42 -2.38
C THR A 491 -10.84 9.43 -3.50
N MET A 492 -12.05 9.68 -4.02
CA MET A 492 -12.32 10.70 -5.05
C MET A 492 -12.37 12.13 -4.51
N LYS A 493 -12.47 12.32 -3.17
CA LYS A 493 -12.46 13.65 -2.58
C LYS A 493 -11.12 14.36 -2.85
N ASN A 494 -11.20 15.59 -3.33
CA ASN A 494 -10.04 16.45 -3.60
C ASN A 494 -9.08 15.93 -4.68
N VAL A 495 -9.51 15.00 -5.54
CA VAL A 495 -8.73 14.55 -6.68
C VAL A 495 -9.06 15.42 -7.91
N GLY A 496 -8.04 15.97 -8.53
CA GLY A 496 -8.15 16.82 -9.72
C GLY A 496 -7.23 16.35 -10.84
N LEU A 497 -7.11 17.15 -11.89
CA LEU A 497 -6.27 16.84 -13.04
C LEU A 497 -4.76 16.75 -12.73
N SER A 498 -4.33 17.25 -11.57
CA SER A 498 -2.96 17.03 -11.07
C SER A 498 -2.64 15.55 -10.80
N LEU A 499 -3.66 14.67 -10.75
CA LEU A 499 -3.50 13.23 -10.57
C LEU A 499 -2.43 12.65 -11.51
N VAL A 500 -2.46 12.99 -12.79
CA VAL A 500 -1.52 12.47 -13.81
C VAL A 500 -0.09 12.98 -13.63
N LEU A 501 0.12 14.00 -12.82
CA LEU A 501 1.43 14.56 -12.46
C LEU A 501 1.88 14.14 -11.05
N GLY A 502 1.18 13.16 -10.44
CA GLY A 502 1.50 12.66 -9.11
C GLY A 502 0.78 13.37 -7.97
N GLY A 503 -0.35 14.03 -8.23
CA GLY A 503 -1.17 14.71 -7.21
C GLY A 503 -1.80 13.78 -6.16
N ARG A 504 -1.59 12.45 -6.26
CA ARG A 504 -1.98 11.44 -5.28
C ARG A 504 -0.82 10.46 -5.08
N GLU A 505 -0.59 10.10 -3.83
CA GLU A 505 0.50 9.20 -3.45
C GLU A 505 0.19 7.74 -3.78
N THR A 506 1.26 6.97 -4.01
CA THR A 506 1.26 5.51 -4.10
C THR A 506 2.62 4.98 -3.60
N SER A 507 2.81 3.66 -3.59
CA SER A 507 4.06 3.02 -3.19
C SER A 507 4.81 2.45 -4.39
N LEU A 508 6.14 2.27 -4.25
CA LEU A 508 6.93 1.54 -5.24
C LEU A 508 6.37 0.13 -5.46
N TYR A 509 5.96 -0.53 -4.38
CA TYR A 509 5.32 -1.84 -4.43
C TYR A 509 4.11 -1.88 -5.37
N ASN A 510 3.20 -0.91 -5.26
CA ASN A 510 2.01 -0.86 -6.12
C ASN A 510 2.35 -0.54 -7.58
N GLU A 511 3.29 0.38 -7.82
CA GLU A 511 3.74 0.68 -9.18
C GLU A 511 4.42 -0.53 -9.85
N MET A 512 5.17 -1.34 -9.08
CA MET A 512 5.77 -2.57 -9.60
C MET A 512 4.73 -3.58 -10.09
N VAL A 513 3.58 -3.67 -9.44
CA VAL A 513 2.45 -4.51 -9.89
C VAL A 513 1.85 -3.96 -11.18
N ALA A 514 1.62 -2.65 -11.25
CA ALA A 514 1.05 -2.00 -12.42
C ALA A 514 1.98 -2.11 -13.66
N TYR A 515 3.27 -1.89 -13.48
CA TYR A 515 4.25 -2.09 -14.56
C TYR A 515 4.44 -3.56 -14.93
N GLY A 516 4.30 -4.47 -13.97
CA GLY A 516 4.24 -5.91 -14.20
C GLY A 516 3.08 -6.30 -15.12
N THR A 517 1.96 -5.59 -15.04
CA THR A 517 0.81 -5.78 -15.93
C THR A 517 1.17 -5.44 -17.38
N PHE A 518 1.88 -4.34 -17.64
CA PHE A 518 2.39 -4.04 -18.99
C PHE A 518 3.40 -5.10 -19.46
N ALA A 519 4.34 -5.50 -18.59
CA ALA A 519 5.36 -6.49 -18.91
C ALA A 519 4.77 -7.87 -19.25
N ASN A 520 3.61 -8.20 -18.71
CA ASN A 520 2.90 -9.48 -18.87
C ASN A 520 1.66 -9.35 -19.79
N SER A 521 1.80 -8.58 -20.87
CA SER A 521 0.76 -8.44 -21.91
C SER A 521 -0.64 -8.12 -21.38
N GLY A 522 -0.74 -7.27 -20.35
CA GLY A 522 -1.99 -6.83 -19.76
C GLY A 522 -2.56 -7.74 -18.65
N ILE A 523 -1.85 -8.80 -18.28
CA ILE A 523 -2.25 -9.69 -17.17
C ILE A 523 -1.56 -9.28 -15.89
N ARG A 524 -2.35 -8.83 -14.90
CA ARG A 524 -1.87 -8.56 -13.54
C ARG A 524 -1.61 -9.86 -12.79
N LYS A 525 -0.46 -9.97 -12.19
CA LYS A 525 -0.11 -10.99 -11.19
C LYS A 525 0.00 -10.33 -9.81
N ASP A 526 -0.64 -10.92 -8.83
CA ASP A 526 -0.48 -10.46 -7.44
C ASP A 526 0.92 -10.82 -6.94
N PRO A 527 1.55 -9.97 -6.11
CA PRO A 527 2.90 -10.21 -5.64
C PRO A 527 3.04 -11.47 -4.79
N VAL A 528 4.06 -12.26 -5.07
CA VAL A 528 4.39 -13.51 -4.38
C VAL A 528 5.74 -13.37 -3.68
N THR A 529 5.78 -13.73 -2.38
CA THR A 529 7.01 -13.70 -1.57
C THR A 529 7.34 -15.04 -0.96
N ILE A 530 6.34 -15.92 -0.77
CA ILE A 530 6.50 -17.22 -0.12
C ILE A 530 6.14 -18.31 -1.10
N LEU A 531 7.11 -19.19 -1.41
CA LEU A 531 6.91 -20.34 -2.29
C LEU A 531 6.40 -21.55 -1.52
N LYS A 532 6.98 -21.81 -0.34
CA LYS A 532 6.64 -22.99 0.45
C LYS A 532 6.82 -22.75 1.93
N VAL A 533 5.91 -23.30 2.73
CA VAL A 533 6.05 -23.39 4.18
C VAL A 533 5.82 -24.84 4.59
N SER A 534 6.76 -25.42 5.32
CA SER A 534 6.63 -26.73 5.94
C SER A 534 6.87 -26.65 7.45
N ASP A 535 6.38 -27.64 8.19
CA ASP A 535 6.70 -27.78 9.60
C ASP A 535 8.10 -28.41 9.80
N ASN A 536 8.53 -28.52 11.03
CA ASN A 536 9.82 -29.13 11.41
C ASN A 536 9.94 -30.64 11.06
N LYS A 537 8.83 -31.29 10.70
CA LYS A 537 8.78 -32.69 10.24
C LYS A 537 8.77 -32.80 8.71
N GLY A 538 8.83 -31.69 8.00
CA GLY A 538 8.81 -31.63 6.54
C GLY A 538 7.40 -31.72 5.92
N LYS A 539 6.33 -31.70 6.73
CA LYS A 539 4.96 -31.68 6.20
C LYS A 539 4.67 -30.30 5.60
N SER A 540 4.25 -30.27 4.34
CA SER A 540 3.84 -29.02 3.68
C SER A 540 2.58 -28.43 4.35
N LEU A 541 2.69 -27.18 4.79
CA LEU A 541 1.59 -26.39 5.36
C LEU A 541 1.03 -25.40 4.34
N PHE A 542 1.88 -24.92 3.43
CA PHE A 542 1.54 -24.05 2.33
C PHE A 542 2.50 -24.30 1.17
N GLU A 543 1.98 -24.27 -0.04
CA GLU A 543 2.75 -24.30 -1.27
C GLU A 543 2.07 -23.36 -2.27
N HIS A 544 2.84 -22.40 -2.76
CA HIS A 544 2.34 -21.47 -3.77
C HIS A 544 2.03 -22.25 -5.05
N LYS A 545 0.86 -21.97 -5.61
CA LYS A 545 0.46 -22.46 -6.93
C LYS A 545 0.30 -21.25 -7.83
N ASP A 546 1.01 -21.24 -8.93
CA ASP A 546 0.84 -20.17 -9.91
C ASP A 546 -0.63 -20.11 -10.38
N ARG A 547 -1.15 -18.88 -10.42
CA ARG A 547 -2.50 -18.58 -10.89
C ARG A 547 -2.43 -17.86 -12.21
N SER A 548 -3.43 -18.01 -13.06
CA SER A 548 -3.49 -17.38 -14.39
C SER A 548 -3.38 -15.85 -14.37
N GLY A 549 -3.59 -15.21 -13.24
CA GLY A 549 -3.63 -13.75 -13.10
C GLY A 549 -4.97 -13.16 -13.55
N ILE A 550 -5.06 -11.85 -13.52
CA ILE A 550 -6.27 -11.08 -13.85
C ILE A 550 -5.96 -10.21 -15.05
N ARG A 551 -6.76 -10.29 -16.12
CA ARG A 551 -6.62 -9.36 -17.24
C ARG A 551 -7.14 -7.99 -16.85
N ALA A 552 -6.21 -7.07 -16.61
CA ALA A 552 -6.49 -5.69 -16.23
C ALA A 552 -6.39 -4.72 -17.40
N LEU A 553 -5.76 -5.14 -18.50
CA LEU A 553 -5.55 -4.36 -19.70
C LEU A 553 -5.60 -5.28 -20.92
N SER A 554 -6.05 -4.79 -22.09
CA SER A 554 -5.97 -5.56 -23.33
C SER A 554 -4.50 -5.78 -23.72
N GLU A 555 -4.25 -6.88 -24.41
CA GLU A 555 -2.91 -7.21 -24.90
C GLU A 555 -2.43 -6.16 -25.90
N ASP A 556 -3.33 -5.70 -26.77
CA ASP A 556 -3.07 -4.69 -27.79
C ASP A 556 -2.61 -3.37 -27.17
N VAL A 557 -3.34 -2.88 -26.15
CA VAL A 557 -2.98 -1.65 -25.46
C VAL A 557 -1.69 -1.81 -24.68
N SER A 558 -1.47 -2.96 -24.02
CA SER A 558 -0.21 -3.28 -23.35
C SER A 558 0.97 -3.20 -24.30
N PHE A 559 0.82 -3.78 -25.50
CA PHE A 559 1.83 -3.71 -26.56
C PHE A 559 2.11 -2.27 -27.00
N LEU A 560 1.07 -1.47 -27.28
CA LEU A 560 1.23 -0.08 -27.73
C LEU A 560 1.97 0.78 -26.68
N ILE A 561 1.60 0.68 -25.40
CA ILE A 561 2.29 1.39 -24.32
C ILE A 561 3.74 0.94 -24.22
N SER A 562 3.98 -0.37 -24.22
CA SER A 562 5.33 -0.94 -24.16
C SER A 562 6.18 -0.48 -25.34
N HIS A 563 5.62 -0.48 -26.56
CA HIS A 563 6.30 -0.03 -27.77
C HIS A 563 6.65 1.46 -27.74
N ILE A 564 5.85 2.29 -27.10
CA ILE A 564 6.19 3.72 -26.89
C ILE A 564 7.32 3.85 -25.86
N LEU A 565 7.24 3.11 -24.73
CA LEU A 565 8.21 3.21 -23.64
C LEU A 565 9.59 2.60 -23.96
N LEU A 566 9.69 1.71 -24.94
CA LEU A 566 10.99 1.19 -25.42
C LEU A 566 11.63 2.10 -26.48
N ASP A 567 10.83 2.95 -27.15
CA ASP A 567 11.29 3.77 -28.26
C ASP A 567 12.18 4.93 -27.76
N ASN A 568 13.49 4.76 -27.96
CA ASN A 568 14.44 5.81 -27.58
C ASN A 568 14.36 7.06 -28.45
N VAL A 569 13.86 6.96 -29.67
CA VAL A 569 13.65 8.13 -30.56
C VAL A 569 12.50 8.98 -30.03
N ALA A 570 11.40 8.35 -29.61
CA ALA A 570 10.24 9.03 -29.06
C ALA A 570 10.56 9.88 -27.81
N ARG A 571 11.58 9.49 -27.01
CA ARG A 571 11.98 10.21 -25.79
C ARG A 571 13.22 11.09 -25.93
N SER A 572 13.86 11.07 -27.10
CA SER A 572 15.20 11.67 -27.28
C SER A 572 15.25 13.18 -27.11
N GLN A 573 14.14 13.88 -27.31
CA GLN A 573 14.06 15.34 -27.21
C GLN A 573 14.23 15.82 -25.76
N GLU A 574 13.62 15.13 -24.78
CA GLU A 574 13.74 15.50 -23.36
C GLU A 574 14.94 14.80 -22.69
N PHE A 575 15.21 13.54 -23.03
CA PHE A 575 16.20 12.73 -22.33
C PHE A 575 17.52 12.55 -23.06
N GLY A 576 17.60 12.93 -24.32
CA GLY A 576 18.76 12.69 -25.19
C GLY A 576 18.88 11.23 -25.67
N SER A 577 19.55 11.04 -26.79
CA SER A 577 19.71 9.70 -27.44
C SER A 577 20.63 8.74 -26.67
N ARG A 578 21.47 9.24 -25.76
CA ARG A 578 22.46 8.48 -24.98
C ARG A 578 22.19 8.54 -23.48
N SER A 579 20.92 8.64 -23.08
CA SER A 579 20.54 8.68 -21.67
C SER A 579 20.75 7.35 -20.98
N LEU A 580 20.84 7.36 -19.64
CA LEU A 580 20.90 6.14 -18.81
C LEU A 580 19.60 5.30 -18.82
N LEU A 581 18.60 5.75 -19.56
CA LEU A 581 17.38 4.96 -19.84
C LEU A 581 17.62 3.91 -20.93
N VAL A 582 18.78 3.93 -21.60
CA VAL A 582 19.18 2.96 -22.61
C VAL A 582 20.15 1.95 -21.98
N ILE A 583 19.88 0.67 -22.15
CA ILE A 583 20.79 -0.41 -21.80
C ILE A 583 21.33 -0.99 -23.10
N PRO A 584 22.62 -0.85 -23.40
CA PRO A 584 23.19 -1.31 -24.65
C PRO A 584 22.96 -2.82 -24.87
N GLY A 585 22.47 -3.16 -26.06
CA GLY A 585 22.19 -4.56 -26.44
C GLY A 585 20.93 -5.17 -25.82
N LYS A 586 20.12 -4.40 -25.07
CA LYS A 586 18.87 -4.87 -24.47
C LYS A 586 17.71 -3.97 -24.86
N THR A 587 16.56 -4.57 -25.13
CA THR A 587 15.29 -3.86 -25.38
C THR A 587 14.53 -3.74 -24.07
N VAL A 588 14.38 -2.52 -23.54
CA VAL A 588 13.74 -2.27 -22.24
C VAL A 588 12.78 -1.10 -22.35
N ALA A 589 11.54 -1.29 -21.94
CA ALA A 589 10.59 -0.21 -21.74
C ALA A 589 10.87 0.47 -20.41
N VAL A 590 10.86 1.82 -20.37
CA VAL A 590 11.20 2.55 -19.15
C VAL A 590 10.47 3.88 -19.07
N LYS A 591 10.11 4.27 -17.85
CA LYS A 591 9.50 5.56 -17.52
C LYS A 591 10.11 6.14 -16.27
N THR A 592 10.37 7.44 -16.29
CA THR A 592 10.82 8.22 -15.14
C THR A 592 9.65 8.95 -14.48
N GLY A 593 9.77 9.18 -13.18
CA GLY A 593 8.93 10.07 -12.39
C GLY A 593 9.80 11.08 -11.65
N THR A 594 9.35 12.33 -11.59
CA THR A 594 9.93 13.39 -10.77
C THR A 594 8.78 14.22 -10.24
N THR A 595 8.73 14.43 -8.95
CA THR A 595 7.70 15.27 -8.32
C THR A 595 8.06 16.75 -8.46
N ASP A 596 7.03 17.58 -8.35
CA ASP A 596 7.22 19.01 -8.16
C ASP A 596 8.11 19.22 -6.93
N GLU A 597 8.96 20.25 -6.97
CA GLU A 597 9.96 20.52 -5.92
C GLU A 597 11.04 19.43 -5.73
N LYS A 598 11.11 18.41 -6.61
CA LYS A 598 12.16 17.37 -6.58
C LYS A 598 12.28 16.63 -5.23
N ARG A 599 11.15 16.22 -4.66
CA ARG A 599 11.13 15.46 -3.39
C ARG A 599 11.30 13.97 -3.60
N ASP A 600 10.74 13.46 -4.71
CA ASP A 600 10.79 12.04 -5.07
C ASP A 600 11.24 11.89 -6.52
N ASN A 601 12.14 10.93 -6.76
CA ASN A 601 12.58 10.51 -8.07
C ASN A 601 12.29 9.03 -8.27
N TRP A 602 11.74 8.69 -9.43
CA TRP A 602 11.37 7.35 -9.81
C TRP A 602 11.97 6.97 -11.14
N THR A 603 12.35 5.71 -11.28
CA THR A 603 12.62 5.08 -12.58
C THR A 603 12.13 3.65 -12.53
N ILE A 604 11.17 3.31 -13.38
CA ILE A 604 10.62 1.96 -13.48
C ILE A 604 10.72 1.51 -14.93
N GLY A 605 11.29 0.35 -15.14
CA GLY A 605 11.40 -0.24 -16.46
C GLY A 605 11.21 -1.73 -16.42
N TYR A 606 10.92 -2.30 -17.58
CA TYR A 606 10.57 -3.70 -17.67
C TYR A 606 10.92 -4.32 -19.03
N THR A 607 11.03 -5.63 -18.99
CA THR A 607 11.01 -6.57 -20.10
C THR A 607 9.94 -7.62 -19.82
N PRO A 608 9.61 -8.53 -20.73
CA PRO A 608 8.71 -9.64 -20.43
C PRO A 608 9.19 -10.59 -19.31
N SER A 609 10.46 -10.50 -18.91
CA SER A 609 11.05 -11.37 -17.87
C SER A 609 11.36 -10.67 -16.56
N ARG A 610 11.46 -9.33 -16.54
CA ARG A 610 11.86 -8.56 -15.34
C ARG A 610 11.18 -7.21 -15.29
N VAL A 611 10.74 -6.82 -14.11
CA VAL A 611 10.37 -5.45 -13.78
C VAL A 611 11.33 -4.94 -12.72
N VAL A 612 11.92 -3.77 -12.92
CA VAL A 612 12.83 -3.12 -11.98
C VAL A 612 12.33 -1.72 -11.70
N GLY A 613 12.10 -1.42 -10.43
CA GLY A 613 11.69 -0.10 -9.98
C GLY A 613 12.67 0.44 -8.93
N VAL A 614 12.97 1.72 -9.04
CA VAL A 614 13.83 2.46 -8.11
C VAL A 614 13.17 3.77 -7.71
N TRP A 615 13.19 4.04 -6.42
CA TRP A 615 12.85 5.32 -5.82
C TRP A 615 14.07 5.93 -5.14
N VAL A 616 14.21 7.25 -5.23
CA VAL A 616 15.26 8.05 -4.57
C VAL A 616 14.63 9.30 -3.97
N GLY A 617 14.99 9.63 -2.73
CA GLY A 617 14.47 10.79 -2.01
C GLY A 617 14.89 10.82 -0.53
N ASN A 618 14.16 11.59 0.27
CA ASN A 618 14.39 11.75 1.71
C ASN A 618 13.21 11.18 2.51
N ASN A 619 13.49 10.55 3.66
CA ASN A 619 12.42 9.98 4.48
C ASN A 619 11.48 11.05 5.05
N ASP A 620 12.00 12.23 5.40
CA ASP A 620 11.25 13.39 5.89
C ASP A 620 10.52 14.18 4.79
N ASN A 621 10.58 13.70 3.54
CA ASN A 621 10.02 14.38 2.37
C ASN A 621 10.63 15.76 2.10
N SER A 622 11.85 16.05 2.58
CA SER A 622 12.58 17.26 2.25
C SER A 622 13.05 17.27 0.80
N GLN A 623 13.22 18.47 0.24
CA GLN A 623 13.57 18.68 -1.14
C GLN A 623 15.04 18.31 -1.43
N MET A 624 15.28 17.59 -2.53
CA MET A 624 16.60 17.34 -3.06
C MET A 624 17.14 18.57 -3.80
N ARG A 625 18.47 18.77 -3.79
CA ARG A 625 19.14 19.96 -4.37
C ARG A 625 19.68 19.69 -5.77
N GLY A 626 20.00 20.78 -6.47
CA GLY A 626 20.68 20.73 -7.77
C GLY A 626 19.83 20.15 -8.90
N ALA A 627 20.46 19.44 -9.82
CA ALA A 627 19.85 18.86 -11.01
C ALA A 627 19.33 17.42 -10.77
N VAL A 628 19.07 17.02 -9.52
CA VAL A 628 18.55 15.69 -9.24
C VAL A 628 17.13 15.57 -9.80
N SER A 629 16.97 14.64 -10.73
CA SER A 629 15.73 14.33 -11.43
C SER A 629 15.62 12.83 -11.62
N GLY A 630 14.52 12.34 -12.18
CA GLY A 630 14.41 10.92 -12.54
C GLY A 630 15.59 10.42 -13.38
N VAL A 631 16.22 11.28 -14.14
CA VAL A 631 17.38 10.94 -15.01
C VAL A 631 18.70 10.86 -14.25
N SER A 632 18.94 11.72 -13.29
CA SER A 632 20.21 11.84 -12.57
C SER A 632 20.19 11.24 -11.15
N GLY A 633 18.98 11.02 -10.58
CA GLY A 633 18.80 10.39 -9.27
C GLY A 633 18.57 8.88 -9.40
N ALA A 634 17.34 8.48 -9.79
CA ALA A 634 16.95 7.08 -9.81
C ALA A 634 17.48 6.30 -11.03
N SER A 635 17.65 6.93 -12.21
CA SER A 635 18.04 6.23 -13.44
C SER A 635 19.43 5.58 -13.41
N PRO A 636 20.48 6.18 -12.81
CA PRO A 636 21.78 5.51 -12.69
C PRO A 636 21.69 4.21 -11.90
N ILE A 637 20.96 4.22 -10.80
CA ILE A 637 20.72 3.05 -9.95
C ILE A 637 19.93 2.00 -10.73
N TRP A 638 18.81 2.43 -11.34
CA TRP A 638 17.95 1.57 -12.14
C TRP A 638 18.71 0.89 -13.29
N ASN A 639 19.52 1.63 -14.03
CA ASN A 639 20.29 1.10 -15.16
C ASN A 639 21.23 -0.05 -14.72
N LYS A 640 21.96 0.16 -13.63
CA LYS A 640 22.87 -0.86 -13.08
C LYS A 640 22.11 -2.09 -12.59
N ILE A 641 21.01 -1.88 -11.82
CA ILE A 641 20.20 -2.99 -11.28
C ILE A 641 19.50 -3.76 -12.42
N MET A 642 18.93 -3.05 -13.41
CA MET A 642 18.26 -3.69 -14.55
C MET A 642 19.25 -4.55 -15.36
N LYS A 643 20.47 -4.06 -15.58
CA LYS A 643 21.51 -4.82 -16.26
C LYS A 643 21.83 -6.12 -15.51
N GLU A 644 22.08 -6.06 -14.20
CA GLU A 644 22.32 -7.24 -13.36
C GLU A 644 21.13 -8.22 -13.39
N ALA A 645 19.90 -7.71 -13.34
CA ALA A 645 18.70 -8.53 -13.37
C ALA A 645 18.53 -9.28 -14.70
N LEU A 646 18.85 -8.61 -15.82
CA LEU A 646 18.76 -9.21 -17.17
C LEU A 646 19.90 -10.21 -17.43
N ASP A 647 21.13 -9.89 -17.05
CA ASP A 647 22.28 -10.78 -17.23
C ASP A 647 22.09 -12.12 -16.47
N LYS A 648 21.42 -12.07 -15.29
CA LYS A 648 21.07 -13.29 -14.53
C LYS A 648 19.91 -14.05 -15.15
N ALA A 649 18.91 -13.36 -15.71
CA ALA A 649 17.79 -13.98 -16.38
C ALA A 649 18.24 -14.76 -17.64
N GLU A 650 19.13 -14.17 -18.44
CA GLU A 650 19.68 -14.82 -19.63
C GLU A 650 20.50 -16.05 -19.30
N LYS A 651 21.36 -16.01 -18.27
CA LYS A 651 22.13 -17.19 -17.85
C LYS A 651 21.21 -18.35 -17.48
N LYS A 652 20.11 -18.08 -16.76
CA LYS A 652 19.14 -19.12 -16.40
C LYS A 652 18.44 -19.71 -17.61
N SER A 653 18.12 -18.90 -18.62
CA SER A 653 17.45 -19.36 -19.83
C SER A 653 18.35 -20.22 -20.74
N TYR A 654 19.67 -19.97 -20.77
CA TYR A 654 20.61 -20.84 -21.46
C TYR A 654 20.70 -22.24 -20.84
N ASP A 655 20.42 -22.37 -19.52
CA ASP A 655 20.44 -23.65 -18.83
C ASP A 655 19.13 -24.44 -19.00
N ASP A 656 18.02 -23.78 -19.34
CA ASP A 656 16.67 -24.38 -19.38
C ASP A 656 16.08 -24.61 -20.79
N ASP A 657 16.86 -24.49 -21.91
CA ASP A 657 16.43 -24.65 -23.30
C ASP A 657 15.17 -23.86 -23.74
N ASP A 658 14.86 -22.75 -23.03
CA ASP A 658 13.67 -21.94 -23.30
C ASP A 658 13.97 -20.88 -24.36
N GLU A 659 13.42 -21.04 -25.58
CA GLU A 659 13.57 -20.12 -26.73
C GLU A 659 12.90 -18.73 -26.53
N GLY A 660 12.52 -18.35 -25.33
CA GLY A 660 11.68 -17.20 -24.98
C GLY A 660 12.39 -15.85 -24.76
N HIS A 661 13.41 -15.47 -25.54
CA HIS A 661 14.14 -14.20 -25.39
C HIS A 661 13.51 -12.98 -26.10
N GLY A 662 12.32 -13.12 -26.66
CA GLY A 662 11.66 -12.06 -27.42
C GLY A 662 11.03 -11.00 -26.52
N TRP A 663 11.08 -9.75 -26.97
CA TRP A 663 10.11 -8.73 -26.58
C TRP A 663 8.68 -9.24 -26.85
N GLN A 664 7.65 -8.58 -26.29
CA GLN A 664 6.25 -8.93 -26.57
C GLN A 664 6.00 -9.12 -28.06
N ILE A 665 5.43 -10.23 -28.45
CA ILE A 665 5.05 -10.50 -29.85
C ILE A 665 3.91 -9.53 -30.19
N GLU A 666 3.92 -8.99 -31.42
CA GLU A 666 2.84 -8.16 -31.94
C GLU A 666 1.51 -8.93 -31.86
N PRO A 667 0.50 -8.45 -31.10
CA PRO A 667 -0.79 -9.10 -30.99
C PRO A 667 -1.55 -9.10 -32.31
N GLN A 668 -2.45 -10.07 -32.51
CA GLN A 668 -3.28 -10.15 -33.73
C GLN A 668 -4.20 -8.94 -33.92
N GLY A 669 -4.59 -8.26 -32.83
CA GLY A 669 -5.40 -7.06 -32.87
C GLY A 669 -4.62 -5.76 -33.17
N VAL A 670 -3.30 -5.85 -33.40
CA VAL A 670 -2.45 -4.70 -33.71
C VAL A 670 -2.09 -4.72 -35.20
N VAL A 671 -2.11 -3.55 -35.81
CA VAL A 671 -1.72 -3.34 -37.22
C VAL A 671 -0.79 -2.16 -37.37
N GLY A 672 0.21 -2.29 -38.27
CA GLY A 672 1.12 -1.20 -38.60
C GLY A 672 0.60 -0.36 -39.76
N ALA A 673 0.77 0.96 -39.71
CA ALA A 673 0.42 1.85 -40.78
C ALA A 673 1.36 3.05 -40.89
N GLN A 674 1.45 3.61 -42.11
CA GLN A 674 2.07 4.94 -42.33
C GLN A 674 1.07 6.05 -41.99
N VAL A 675 1.52 7.03 -41.23
CA VAL A 675 0.76 8.22 -40.90
C VAL A 675 1.58 9.48 -41.13
N CYS A 676 0.94 10.61 -41.38
CA CYS A 676 1.61 11.89 -41.52
C CYS A 676 2.32 12.28 -40.20
N SER A 677 3.58 12.61 -40.26
CA SER A 677 4.40 12.98 -39.10
C SER A 677 3.84 14.21 -38.36
N SER A 678 3.19 15.16 -39.06
CA SER A 678 2.62 16.39 -38.49
C SER A 678 1.23 16.19 -37.88
N THR A 679 0.36 15.39 -38.49
CA THR A 679 -1.07 15.31 -38.13
C THR A 679 -1.48 13.96 -37.50
N GLY A 680 -0.70 12.91 -37.71
CA GLY A 680 -1.03 11.57 -37.24
C GLY A 680 -2.09 10.83 -38.04
N ILE A 681 -2.65 11.41 -39.11
CA ILE A 681 -3.67 10.78 -39.97
C ILE A 681 -3.04 9.98 -41.10
N ARG A 682 -3.78 8.99 -41.61
CA ARG A 682 -3.38 8.22 -42.79
C ARG A 682 -3.24 9.15 -44.01
N PRO A 683 -2.17 9.03 -44.82
CA PRO A 683 -2.08 9.76 -46.08
C PRO A 683 -3.27 9.48 -47.01
N ASN A 684 -3.83 10.51 -47.64
CA ASN A 684 -4.93 10.46 -48.60
C ASN A 684 -4.67 11.45 -49.72
N GLU A 685 -5.57 11.61 -50.67
CA GLU A 685 -5.39 12.54 -51.82
C GLU A 685 -5.17 13.98 -51.40
N SER A 686 -5.80 14.43 -50.29
CA SER A 686 -5.71 15.80 -49.79
C SER A 686 -4.43 16.11 -49.02
N ASN A 687 -3.73 15.08 -48.52
CA ASN A 687 -2.48 15.20 -47.75
C ASN A 687 -1.34 14.30 -48.28
N SER A 688 -1.42 13.88 -49.53
CA SER A 688 -0.47 12.93 -50.17
C SER A 688 1.01 13.38 -50.15
N GLY A 689 1.27 14.68 -49.95
CA GLY A 689 2.63 15.24 -49.85
C GLY A 689 3.16 15.32 -48.39
N CYS A 690 2.49 14.82 -47.40
CA CYS A 690 2.97 14.88 -46.03
C CYS A 690 4.16 13.94 -45.81
N GLU A 691 5.14 14.35 -45.01
CA GLU A 691 6.16 13.45 -44.48
C GLU A 691 5.50 12.36 -43.62
N THR A 692 5.82 11.10 -43.85
CA THR A 692 5.20 9.98 -43.16
C THR A 692 6.15 9.31 -42.19
N ARG A 693 5.58 8.72 -41.13
CA ARG A 693 6.24 7.81 -40.22
C ARG A 693 5.41 6.55 -40.01
N PHE A 694 6.06 5.46 -39.64
CA PHE A 694 5.39 4.23 -39.24
C PHE A 694 4.85 4.32 -37.83
N GLU A 695 3.65 3.73 -37.60
CA GLU A 695 3.03 3.64 -36.28
C GLU A 695 2.19 2.35 -36.16
N TYR A 696 2.05 1.85 -34.91
CA TYR A 696 1.16 0.74 -34.55
C TYR A 696 -0.17 1.24 -34.03
N PHE A 697 -1.24 0.51 -34.35
CA PHE A 697 -2.63 0.82 -34.00
C PHE A 697 -3.36 -0.47 -33.60
N ILE A 698 -4.38 -0.34 -32.77
CA ILE A 698 -5.42 -1.37 -32.67
C ILE A 698 -6.18 -1.39 -34.01
N ASP A 699 -6.47 -2.58 -34.54
CA ASP A 699 -7.16 -2.71 -35.82
C ASP A 699 -8.47 -1.91 -35.83
N GLY A 700 -8.73 -1.22 -36.92
CA GLY A 700 -9.89 -0.33 -37.07
C GLY A 700 -9.75 1.06 -36.42
N THR A 701 -8.63 1.37 -35.70
CA THR A 701 -8.46 2.68 -35.05
C THR A 701 -7.52 3.64 -35.76
N ILE A 702 -7.00 3.28 -36.96
CA ILE A 702 -6.08 4.16 -37.71
C ILE A 702 -6.76 5.48 -38.03
N PRO A 703 -6.24 6.64 -37.57
CA PRO A 703 -6.86 7.92 -37.81
C PRO A 703 -6.91 8.25 -39.32
N SER A 704 -8.11 8.43 -39.85
CA SER A 704 -8.35 8.84 -41.25
C SER A 704 -8.77 10.30 -41.37
N PHE A 705 -9.13 10.92 -40.28
CA PHE A 705 -9.63 12.29 -40.22
C PHE A 705 -9.11 12.98 -38.96
N ILE A 706 -8.89 14.30 -39.09
CA ILE A 706 -8.66 15.23 -38.00
C ILE A 706 -9.63 16.38 -38.15
N GLU A 707 -10.24 16.85 -37.07
CA GLU A 707 -11.12 18.01 -37.12
C GLU A 707 -10.34 19.23 -37.59
N GLY A 708 -10.81 19.89 -38.64
CA GLY A 708 -10.10 21.04 -39.21
C GLY A 708 -10.68 21.48 -40.55
N GLY A 709 -9.82 22.09 -41.34
CA GLY A 709 -10.08 22.61 -42.67
C GLY A 709 -10.01 24.13 -42.73
N ASN A 710 -10.40 24.69 -43.90
CA ASN A 710 -10.38 26.13 -44.09
C ASN A 710 -11.46 26.81 -43.27
N ARG A 711 -11.04 27.70 -42.39
CA ARG A 711 -11.93 28.50 -41.52
C ARG A 711 -11.47 29.95 -41.46
N ASP A 712 -12.42 30.84 -41.32
CA ASP A 712 -12.13 32.26 -41.07
C ASP A 712 -11.73 32.43 -39.62
N ILE A 713 -10.48 32.77 -39.39
CA ILE A 713 -9.93 32.97 -38.04
C ILE A 713 -9.37 34.42 -37.94
N PRO A 714 -9.44 35.03 -36.74
CA PRO A 714 -8.81 36.31 -36.50
C PRO A 714 -7.28 36.16 -36.49
N VAL A 715 -6.61 36.94 -37.30
CA VAL A 715 -5.15 37.02 -37.40
C VAL A 715 -4.66 38.45 -37.20
N ASP A 716 -3.41 38.61 -36.78
CA ASP A 716 -2.72 39.90 -36.77
C ASP A 716 -2.27 40.23 -38.19
N LYS A 717 -2.78 41.35 -38.76
CA LYS A 717 -2.48 41.76 -40.14
C LYS A 717 -0.98 41.90 -40.43
N ARG A 718 -0.20 42.22 -39.40
CA ARG A 718 1.24 42.50 -39.53
C ARG A 718 2.05 41.23 -39.66
N THR A 719 1.62 40.14 -38.97
CA THR A 719 2.38 38.88 -38.85
C THR A 719 1.73 37.72 -39.59
N ASP A 720 0.46 37.88 -39.97
CA ASP A 720 -0.37 36.81 -40.54
C ASP A 720 -0.53 35.58 -39.59
N GLU A 721 -0.35 35.79 -38.29
CA GLU A 721 -0.49 34.80 -37.25
C GLU A 721 -1.83 34.93 -36.50
N PRO A 722 -2.36 33.86 -35.89
CA PRO A 722 -3.52 33.97 -35.02
C PRO A 722 -3.31 35.01 -33.93
N ILE A 723 -4.37 35.76 -33.59
CA ILE A 723 -4.28 36.86 -32.61
C ILE A 723 -3.79 36.40 -31.26
N GLY A 724 -2.89 37.17 -30.63
CA GLY A 724 -2.44 37.01 -29.24
C GLY A 724 -3.20 37.96 -28.30
N LYS A 725 -2.92 37.81 -26.98
CA LYS A 725 -3.48 38.73 -25.97
C LYS A 725 -3.08 40.17 -26.17
N ASP A 726 -1.93 40.39 -26.79
CA ASP A 726 -1.32 41.71 -26.98
C ASP A 726 -1.52 42.24 -28.39
N THR A 727 -2.32 41.55 -29.24
CA THR A 727 -2.65 42.05 -30.58
C THR A 727 -3.60 43.25 -30.47
N PRO A 728 -3.20 44.44 -30.94
CA PRO A 728 -4.08 45.60 -30.90
C PRO A 728 -5.36 45.35 -31.71
N PRO A 729 -6.52 45.82 -31.24
CA PRO A 729 -7.80 45.60 -31.95
C PRO A 729 -7.82 46.08 -33.40
N GLU A 730 -7.10 47.18 -33.71
CA GLU A 730 -6.97 47.75 -35.06
C GLU A 730 -6.12 46.87 -35.99
N GLU A 731 -5.33 45.98 -35.46
CA GLU A 731 -4.48 45.06 -36.23
C GLU A 731 -5.13 43.68 -36.42
N ILE A 732 -6.35 43.46 -35.93
CA ILE A 732 -7.08 42.22 -36.10
C ILE A 732 -7.80 42.20 -37.44
N GLU A 733 -7.61 41.14 -38.21
CA GLU A 733 -8.28 40.86 -39.47
C GLU A 733 -8.75 39.39 -39.50
N SER A 734 -9.92 39.14 -40.13
CA SER A 734 -10.38 37.77 -40.35
C SER A 734 -9.82 37.27 -41.69
N ARG A 735 -9.08 36.14 -41.65
CA ARG A 735 -8.54 35.50 -42.86
C ARG A 735 -8.92 34.02 -42.91
N ASN A 736 -9.17 33.52 -44.13
CA ASN A 736 -9.40 32.13 -44.36
C ASN A 736 -8.08 31.34 -44.23
N LYS A 737 -8.01 30.48 -43.26
CA LYS A 737 -6.81 29.73 -42.92
C LYS A 737 -7.12 28.25 -42.74
N ASN A 738 -6.16 27.39 -43.09
CA ASN A 738 -6.26 25.94 -42.82
C ASN A 738 -5.87 25.66 -41.39
N VAL A 739 -6.83 25.19 -40.60
CA VAL A 739 -6.66 24.92 -39.17
C VAL A 739 -7.00 23.50 -38.85
N ILE A 740 -6.37 22.96 -37.79
CA ILE A 740 -6.71 21.67 -37.20
C ILE A 740 -6.91 21.82 -35.69
N PHE A 741 -7.70 20.93 -35.11
CA PHE A 741 -8.04 20.95 -33.68
C PHE A 741 -7.60 19.67 -33.01
N ASP A 742 -7.15 19.77 -31.76
CA ASP A 742 -7.01 18.57 -30.91
C ASP A 742 -8.39 18.14 -30.35
N PRO A 743 -8.53 16.95 -29.76
CA PRO A 743 -9.81 16.47 -29.23
C PRO A 743 -10.45 17.35 -28.16
N LEU A 744 -9.70 18.26 -27.55
CA LEU A 744 -10.20 19.26 -26.59
C LEU A 744 -10.47 20.62 -27.22
N GLY A 745 -10.35 20.72 -28.54
CA GLY A 745 -10.65 21.96 -29.30
C GLY A 745 -9.53 22.98 -29.31
N SER A 746 -8.29 22.63 -28.95
CA SER A 746 -7.14 23.50 -29.20
C SER A 746 -6.85 23.56 -30.67
N MET A 747 -6.67 24.78 -31.19
CA MET A 747 -6.45 25.05 -32.60
C MET A 747 -4.97 25.25 -32.92
N ILE A 748 -4.53 24.74 -34.08
CA ILE A 748 -3.31 25.21 -34.76
C ILE A 748 -3.62 25.61 -36.18
N CYS A 749 -3.00 26.67 -36.65
CA CYS A 749 -3.04 27.10 -38.03
C CYS A 749 -1.88 26.45 -38.81
N LEU A 750 -2.18 25.76 -39.91
CA LEU A 750 -1.19 25.05 -40.71
C LEU A 750 -0.50 25.90 -41.75
N ASP A 751 -1.16 26.97 -42.20
CA ASP A 751 -0.69 27.89 -43.27
C ASP A 751 -0.46 29.32 -42.75
N CYS A 752 -0.43 29.51 -41.44
CA CYS A 752 0.05 30.75 -40.85
C CYS A 752 1.59 30.79 -40.85
N ALA A 753 2.17 32.00 -40.85
CA ALA A 753 3.60 32.16 -40.62
C ALA A 753 3.95 31.50 -39.26
N PHE A 754 5.03 30.70 -39.21
CA PHE A 754 5.38 29.91 -38.05
C PHE A 754 5.43 30.78 -36.80
N PRO A 755 4.59 30.53 -35.78
CA PRO A 755 4.62 31.31 -34.56
C PRO A 755 5.86 30.97 -33.76
N THR A 756 6.73 31.91 -33.57
CA THR A 756 7.78 31.85 -32.54
C THR A 756 7.19 31.98 -31.12
N GLN A 757 5.92 32.39 -31.00
CA GLN A 757 5.16 32.47 -29.76
C GLN A 757 3.74 31.92 -29.96
N LEU A 758 3.49 30.77 -29.39
CA LEU A 758 2.19 30.11 -29.41
C LEU A 758 1.15 31.00 -28.69
N THR A 759 0.13 31.40 -29.42
CA THR A 759 -0.96 32.23 -28.94
C THR A 759 -1.88 31.47 -28.01
N PHE A 760 -2.33 32.13 -26.96
CA PHE A 760 -3.26 31.58 -25.98
C PHE A 760 -4.65 31.40 -26.58
N VAL A 761 -5.12 30.17 -26.66
CA VAL A 761 -6.53 29.90 -26.88
C VAL A 761 -7.17 29.67 -25.49
N SER A 762 -8.11 30.56 -25.11
CA SER A 762 -8.96 30.33 -23.96
C SER A 762 -10.04 29.32 -24.38
N TYR A 763 -10.08 28.16 -23.75
CA TYR A 763 -11.10 27.18 -24.05
C TYR A 763 -12.46 27.60 -23.52
N PRO A 764 -13.56 27.33 -24.27
CA PRO A 764 -14.86 27.25 -23.66
C PRO A 764 -14.83 26.14 -22.60
N GLN A 765 -15.47 26.39 -21.47
CA GLN A 765 -15.51 25.54 -20.30
C GLN A 765 -15.88 24.10 -20.69
N VAL A 766 -14.92 23.19 -20.62
CA VAL A 766 -15.24 21.76 -20.69
C VAL A 766 -15.93 21.42 -19.36
N LYS A 767 -17.24 21.20 -19.40
CA LYS A 767 -17.98 20.67 -18.25
C LYS A 767 -17.53 19.23 -18.05
N TYR A 768 -16.80 18.99 -16.97
CA TYR A 768 -16.53 17.62 -16.53
C TYR A 768 -17.86 17.00 -16.09
N ASN A 769 -18.25 15.88 -16.72
CA ASN A 769 -19.27 15.01 -16.14
C ASN A 769 -18.64 14.39 -14.90
N GLN A 770 -19.13 14.79 -13.72
CA GLN A 770 -18.78 14.24 -12.41
C GLN A 770 -19.33 12.83 -12.26
#